data_b08c10fe298e1c4e2246ce67ccb366b0
#
_entry.id   b08c10fe298e1c4e2246ce67ccb366b0
#
_cell.length_a   1.000
_cell.length_b   1.000
_cell.length_c   1.000
_cell.angle_alpha   90.00
_cell.angle_beta   90.00
_cell.angle_gamma   90.00
#
_symmetry.space_group_name_H-M   'P 1'
#
loop_
_entity.id
_entity.type
_entity.pdbx_description
1 polymer ?
#
loop_
_entity_poly.entity_id
_entity_poly.type
_entity_poly.pdbx_seq_one_letter_code
_entity_poly.pdbx_strand_id
1 'polypeptide(L)'
;NEYSPSEDYIFVEQLAQISPSLILLTATPEQLGKKSHFARLRLLDPDRFYSFNAFLAEEASFEPVANAAKSLLEERLLIQEEQDVLETLLKADNVTNTLKLLNDPEKSGQARQLLINILLDHHGTGRILFRNSRQTVQGFPQREYYGYPLDGELNDDELQYDARYSWLVEKMKALGGQKALLICKYAKTAIQLEQVLKNRAGIIAAVFHEQMSIIERDRAAAYFADSESSAKLLICSEIGSEGRNFQFLQHLILWDLPTNPDLLQQRIGRLDRIGQKHVIQIHVPYLKNTPQAILFRWYDEGLNVFSANNSAAQQVADTLHHDLQIILERSDLNAIDTFIATTRQLSLEVETQLHNGRDQLLELNSCRQEIAETLMTALLAYQHGESLWYYMEALFDCYGVDTEEHSPYCYILQPSEHLRCETFPYLNSEDGLTVTISREQALAREDLQFLTWEHPLVTDAMDMVLSSETGNATVSSIKHSDFKGGQFLLECLFIVEHSAPAELQINRFLPPTPIRILINQFKQDMTTQYTHACLVDSGAPFDKHAITLFLNKQRMLILKLLNFAEAQAKQQMQAICEQATQKMLATLTAEIKRLVRLQKVNPSIRNDEIERVKDATLLVHENIQIAQLRLDAVRFIITR
;
A
#
# COMPACT_ATOMS: atom_id res chain seq x y z
N ASN A 1 10.81 -0.79 38.54
CA ASN A 1 10.82 -1.33 37.17
C ASN A 1 11.25 -0.25 36.18
N GLU A 2 12.55 0.07 36.15
CA GLU A 2 13.10 1.06 35.21
C GLU A 2 13.06 0.51 33.79
N TYR A 3 12.68 1.36 32.83
CA TYR A 3 12.82 1.09 31.42
C TYR A 3 14.30 1.19 31.06
N SER A 4 14.90 0.07 30.66
CA SER A 4 16.29 -0.01 30.21
C SER A 4 16.31 -0.48 28.75
N PRO A 5 16.63 0.37 27.78
CA PRO A 5 16.72 -0.01 26.38
C PRO A 5 17.91 -0.93 26.11
N SER A 6 17.79 -1.82 25.12
CA SER A 6 18.92 -2.62 24.62
C SER A 6 19.87 -1.79 23.75
N GLU A 7 21.08 -2.28 23.52
CA GLU A 7 22.05 -1.63 22.62
C GLU A 7 21.51 -1.50 21.19
N ASP A 8 20.85 -2.54 20.69
CA ASP A 8 20.19 -2.52 19.37
C ASP A 8 19.10 -1.46 19.28
N TYR A 9 18.30 -1.28 20.35
CA TYR A 9 17.29 -0.25 20.38
C TYR A 9 17.90 1.16 20.34
N ILE A 10 18.98 1.40 21.10
CA ILE A 10 19.68 2.69 21.09
C ILE A 10 20.21 3.02 19.70
N PHE A 11 20.73 2.04 18.98
CA PHE A 11 21.18 2.21 17.60
C PHE A 11 20.00 2.61 16.67
N VAL A 12 18.88 1.92 16.77
CA VAL A 12 17.66 2.23 15.98
C VAL A 12 17.10 3.62 16.35
N GLU A 13 17.13 4.01 17.64
CA GLU A 13 16.72 5.33 18.10
C GLU A 13 17.58 6.45 17.49
N GLN A 14 18.90 6.26 17.44
CA GLN A 14 19.81 7.21 16.76
C GLN A 14 19.53 7.30 15.25
N LEU A 15 19.26 6.16 14.62
CA LEU A 15 18.91 6.13 13.19
C LEU A 15 17.57 6.85 12.92
N ALA A 16 16.59 6.65 13.80
CA ALA A 16 15.30 7.32 13.71
C ALA A 16 15.42 8.86 13.82
N GLN A 17 16.33 9.37 14.64
CA GLN A 17 16.55 10.81 14.83
C GLN A 17 17.10 11.51 13.59
N ILE A 18 17.91 10.82 12.78
CA ILE A 18 18.49 11.38 11.54
C ILE A 18 17.66 11.09 10.29
N SER A 19 16.66 10.22 10.39
CA SER A 19 15.78 9.87 9.28
C SER A 19 14.70 10.93 9.08
N PRO A 20 14.43 11.37 7.82
CA PRO A 20 13.38 12.37 7.54
C PRO A 20 11.98 11.90 7.94
N SER A 21 11.73 10.60 7.92
CA SER A 21 10.44 9.98 8.31
C SER A 21 10.66 8.54 8.74
N LEU A 22 9.77 8.03 9.60
CA LEU A 22 9.80 6.67 10.12
C LEU A 22 8.42 6.03 10.03
N ILE A 23 8.34 4.86 9.43
CA ILE A 23 7.14 4.01 9.41
C ILE A 23 7.51 2.67 10.03
N LEU A 24 6.81 2.28 11.09
CA LEU A 24 6.97 0.98 11.74
C LEU A 24 5.80 0.07 11.34
N LEU A 25 6.11 -1.05 10.67
CA LEU A 25 5.13 -2.05 10.28
C LEU A 25 5.20 -3.26 11.22
N THR A 26 4.08 -3.63 11.80
CA THR A 26 3.98 -4.80 12.68
C THR A 26 2.58 -5.42 12.60
N ALA A 27 2.50 -6.75 12.60
CA ALA A 27 1.24 -7.46 12.72
C ALA A 27 0.68 -7.40 14.15
N THR A 28 1.55 -7.25 15.15
CA THR A 28 1.23 -7.44 16.56
C THR A 28 2.00 -6.45 17.44
N PRO A 29 1.54 -5.19 17.53
CA PRO A 29 2.29 -4.14 18.21
C PRO A 29 2.47 -4.38 19.71
N GLU A 30 1.58 -5.15 20.36
CA GLU A 30 1.52 -5.33 21.82
C GLU A 30 2.01 -6.70 22.34
N GLN A 31 2.22 -7.68 21.47
CA GLN A 31 2.59 -9.05 21.85
C GLN A 31 3.87 -9.17 22.70
N LEU A 32 4.81 -8.25 22.53
CA LEU A 32 6.06 -8.23 23.31
C LEU A 32 5.94 -7.46 24.63
N GLY A 33 4.72 -7.14 25.06
CA GLY A 33 4.43 -6.45 26.32
C GLY A 33 4.55 -4.93 26.25
N LYS A 34 4.04 -4.27 27.31
CA LYS A 34 3.92 -2.81 27.40
C LYS A 34 5.23 -2.03 27.23
N LYS A 35 6.36 -2.59 27.67
CA LYS A 35 7.68 -1.96 27.50
C LYS A 35 8.10 -1.88 26.04
N SER A 36 7.90 -2.96 25.31
CA SER A 36 8.25 -3.04 23.88
C SER A 36 7.31 -2.16 23.03
N HIS A 37 6.04 -2.09 23.40
CA HIS A 37 5.09 -1.17 22.77
C HIS A 37 5.48 0.30 23.00
N PHE A 38 5.77 0.68 24.24
CA PHE A 38 6.29 2.00 24.58
C PHE A 38 7.56 2.34 23.80
N ALA A 39 8.51 1.41 23.69
CA ALA A 39 9.75 1.61 22.96
C ALA A 39 9.49 1.98 21.48
N ARG A 40 8.55 1.29 20.82
CA ARG A 40 8.17 1.59 19.43
C ARG A 40 7.48 2.94 19.28
N LEU A 41 6.57 3.29 20.19
CA LEU A 41 5.92 4.59 20.19
C LEU A 41 6.93 5.73 20.41
N ARG A 42 7.92 5.52 21.26
CA ARG A 42 9.00 6.47 21.50
C ARG A 42 9.88 6.71 20.28
N LEU A 43 10.11 5.71 19.42
CA LEU A 43 10.80 5.91 18.15
C LEU A 43 10.02 6.84 17.22
N LEU A 44 8.68 6.78 17.23
CA LEU A 44 7.81 7.60 16.37
C LEU A 44 7.62 9.01 16.90
N ASP A 45 7.52 9.17 18.22
CA ASP A 45 7.31 10.47 18.88
C ASP A 45 8.03 10.49 20.25
N PRO A 46 9.36 10.74 20.27
CA PRO A 46 10.16 10.68 21.47
C PRO A 46 9.79 11.76 22.50
N ASP A 47 9.28 12.88 22.04
CA ASP A 47 8.90 14.01 22.90
C ASP A 47 7.62 13.70 23.69
N ARG A 48 6.69 12.99 23.09
CA ARG A 48 5.47 12.56 23.74
C ARG A 48 5.70 11.35 24.65
N PHE A 49 6.43 10.36 24.17
CA PHE A 49 6.72 9.13 24.91
C PHE A 49 8.06 9.18 25.61
N TYR A 50 8.28 10.25 26.40
CA TYR A 50 9.54 10.48 27.13
C TYR A 50 9.66 9.63 28.40
N SER A 51 8.55 9.23 29.02
CA SER A 51 8.51 8.50 30.29
C SER A 51 7.58 7.29 30.25
N PHE A 52 8.11 6.13 30.57
CA PHE A 52 7.32 4.88 30.66
C PHE A 52 6.25 4.94 31.75
N ASN A 53 6.53 5.57 32.90
CA ASN A 53 5.55 5.71 33.97
C ASN A 53 4.40 6.66 33.58
N ALA A 54 4.68 7.74 32.85
CA ALA A 54 3.65 8.62 32.31
C ALA A 54 2.76 7.88 31.29
N PHE A 55 3.36 7.07 30.43
CA PHE A 55 2.66 6.21 29.48
C PHE A 55 1.71 5.21 30.17
N LEU A 56 2.17 4.56 31.26
CA LEU A 56 1.32 3.62 32.02
C LEU A 56 0.15 4.34 32.71
N ALA A 57 0.35 5.56 33.21
CA ALA A 57 -0.71 6.36 33.83
C ALA A 57 -1.74 6.81 32.79
N GLU A 58 -1.27 7.23 31.63
CA GLU A 58 -2.14 7.58 30.49
C GLU A 58 -2.96 6.37 30.05
N GLU A 59 -2.32 5.21 29.90
CA GLU A 59 -2.98 3.97 29.49
C GLU A 59 -4.10 3.55 30.45
N ALA A 60 -3.92 3.72 31.76
CA ALA A 60 -4.95 3.43 32.76
C ALA A 60 -6.18 4.36 32.65
N SER A 61 -6.05 5.52 32.03
CA SER A 61 -7.15 6.47 31.84
C SER A 61 -8.00 6.23 30.59
N PHE A 62 -7.62 5.28 29.74
CA PHE A 62 -8.32 5.02 28.46
C PHE A 62 -9.62 4.22 28.60
N GLU A 63 -9.78 3.38 29.60
CA GLU A 63 -10.94 2.50 29.74
C GLU A 63 -12.29 3.24 29.79
N PRO A 64 -12.46 4.33 30.58
CA PRO A 64 -13.70 5.10 30.59
C PRO A 64 -14.01 5.75 29.23
N VAL A 65 -12.98 6.18 28.52
CA VAL A 65 -13.09 6.81 27.19
C VAL A 65 -13.52 5.78 26.14
N ALA A 66 -12.94 4.58 26.18
CA ALA A 66 -13.30 3.48 25.31
C ALA A 66 -14.77 3.06 25.49
N ASN A 67 -15.25 3.02 26.74
CA ASN A 67 -16.64 2.72 27.05
C ASN A 67 -17.60 3.77 26.52
N ALA A 68 -17.30 5.06 26.68
CA ALA A 68 -18.10 6.14 26.11
C ALA A 68 -18.13 6.09 24.56
N ALA A 69 -16.98 5.83 23.92
CA ALA A 69 -16.91 5.68 22.46
C ALA A 69 -17.73 4.47 21.97
N LYS A 70 -17.68 3.35 22.70
CA LYS A 70 -18.46 2.14 22.41
C LYS A 70 -19.97 2.43 22.48
N SER A 71 -20.42 3.12 23.51
CA SER A 71 -21.84 3.49 23.66
C SER A 71 -22.32 4.41 22.54
N LEU A 72 -21.46 5.34 22.07
CA LEU A 72 -21.76 6.18 20.92
C LEU A 72 -21.88 5.39 19.62
N LEU A 73 -21.06 4.36 19.42
CA LEU A 73 -21.07 3.51 18.23
C LEU A 73 -22.25 2.54 18.20
N GLU A 74 -22.52 1.91 19.33
CA GLU A 74 -23.64 0.97 19.46
C GLU A 74 -25.00 1.66 19.51
N GLU A 75 -25.01 2.98 19.32
CA GLU A 75 -26.20 3.82 19.40
C GLU A 75 -26.97 3.72 20.72
N ARG A 76 -26.28 3.29 21.78
CA ARG A 76 -26.85 3.22 23.13
C ARG A 76 -26.98 4.62 23.75
N LEU A 77 -27.90 4.74 24.69
CA LEU A 77 -27.96 5.92 25.56
C LEU A 77 -26.73 5.92 26.46
N LEU A 78 -26.06 7.07 26.51
CA LEU A 78 -24.92 7.27 27.41
C LEU A 78 -25.38 7.26 28.86
N ILE A 79 -24.70 6.48 29.71
CA ILE A 79 -24.89 6.55 31.16
C ILE A 79 -24.26 7.81 31.72
N GLN A 80 -24.64 8.20 32.94
CA GLN A 80 -24.16 9.46 33.54
C GLN A 80 -22.64 9.53 33.63
N GLU A 81 -21.99 8.44 34.00
CA GLU A 81 -20.52 8.38 34.08
C GLU A 81 -19.85 8.63 32.71
N GLU A 82 -20.42 8.08 31.63
CA GLU A 82 -19.93 8.30 30.25
C GLU A 82 -20.12 9.75 29.81
N GLN A 83 -21.26 10.38 30.20
CA GLN A 83 -21.50 11.79 29.93
C GLN A 83 -20.52 12.69 30.70
N ASP A 84 -20.28 12.39 31.97
CA ASP A 84 -19.33 13.14 32.83
C ASP A 84 -17.89 13.04 32.29
N VAL A 85 -17.50 11.86 31.78
CA VAL A 85 -16.23 11.64 31.09
C VAL A 85 -16.13 12.52 29.82
N LEU A 86 -17.16 12.49 28.97
CA LEU A 86 -17.21 13.31 27.76
C LEU A 86 -17.20 14.82 28.10
N GLU A 87 -17.96 15.28 29.10
CA GLU A 87 -17.97 16.68 29.52
C GLU A 87 -16.62 17.11 30.12
N THR A 88 -15.97 16.23 30.88
CA THR A 88 -14.66 16.51 31.48
C THR A 88 -13.56 16.62 30.43
N LEU A 89 -13.56 15.71 29.47
CA LEU A 89 -12.56 15.67 28.40
C LEU A 89 -12.76 16.77 27.35
N LEU A 90 -14.00 17.13 27.09
CA LEU A 90 -14.37 17.96 25.95
C LEU A 90 -14.80 19.38 26.35
N LYS A 91 -14.44 19.85 27.54
CA LYS A 91 -14.78 21.17 28.12
C LYS A 91 -14.60 22.38 27.19
N ALA A 92 -13.82 22.24 26.13
CA ALA A 92 -13.47 23.34 25.23
C ALA A 92 -14.37 23.50 23.99
N ASP A 93 -15.17 22.50 23.60
CA ASP A 93 -15.73 22.42 22.24
C ASP A 93 -17.28 22.40 22.15
N ASN A 94 -18.01 23.08 23.01
CA ASN A 94 -19.49 23.10 22.93
C ASN A 94 -20.17 21.70 23.06
N VAL A 95 -19.51 20.78 23.76
CA VAL A 95 -19.92 19.37 23.91
C VAL A 95 -21.29 19.25 24.52
N THR A 96 -21.62 20.09 25.50
CA THR A 96 -22.95 20.14 26.12
C THR A 96 -24.08 20.35 25.08
N ASN A 97 -23.81 21.13 24.04
CA ASN A 97 -24.77 21.31 22.95
C ASN A 97 -24.81 20.08 22.03
N THR A 98 -23.66 19.45 21.76
CA THR A 98 -23.59 18.24 20.93
C THR A 98 -24.21 17.04 21.66
N LEU A 99 -24.02 16.90 22.97
CA LEU A 99 -24.68 15.88 23.79
C LEU A 99 -26.21 16.05 23.77
N LYS A 100 -26.71 17.29 23.79
CA LYS A 100 -28.17 17.53 23.62
C LYS A 100 -28.69 17.11 22.25
N LEU A 101 -27.87 17.22 21.19
CA LEU A 101 -28.24 16.79 19.83
C LEU A 101 -28.28 15.27 19.69
N LEU A 102 -27.69 14.49 20.62
CA LEU A 102 -27.84 13.04 20.64
C LEU A 102 -29.30 12.59 20.85
N ASN A 103 -30.10 13.43 21.49
CA ASN A 103 -31.52 13.16 21.75
C ASN A 103 -32.46 13.57 20.57
N ASP A 104 -31.91 14.20 19.52
CA ASP A 104 -32.63 14.60 18.31
C ASP A 104 -32.48 13.51 17.25
N PRO A 105 -33.59 12.80 16.84
CA PRO A 105 -33.51 11.69 15.90
C PRO A 105 -32.88 12.03 14.54
N GLU A 106 -33.04 13.27 14.07
CA GLU A 106 -32.51 13.70 12.78
C GLU A 106 -31.01 14.08 12.84
N LYS A 107 -30.53 14.48 14.02
CA LYS A 107 -29.14 15.00 14.21
C LYS A 107 -28.25 14.07 15.02
N SER A 108 -28.81 13.04 15.63
CA SER A 108 -28.09 12.14 16.53
C SER A 108 -26.90 11.45 15.85
N GLY A 109 -27.05 11.01 14.60
CA GLY A 109 -25.96 10.37 13.86
C GLY A 109 -24.77 11.29 13.61
N GLN A 110 -25.03 12.54 13.20
CA GLN A 110 -23.97 13.55 13.01
C GLN A 110 -23.33 13.96 14.33
N ALA A 111 -24.11 14.07 15.39
CA ALA A 111 -23.60 14.40 16.73
C ALA A 111 -22.70 13.28 17.27
N ARG A 112 -23.08 12.01 17.09
CA ARG A 112 -22.27 10.84 17.47
C ARG A 112 -20.94 10.82 16.73
N GLN A 113 -20.98 10.96 15.41
CA GLN A 113 -19.75 10.97 14.59
C GLN A 113 -18.81 12.12 14.98
N LEU A 114 -19.37 13.28 15.28
CA LEU A 114 -18.58 14.43 15.75
C LEU A 114 -17.92 14.13 17.11
N LEU A 115 -18.67 13.56 18.06
CA LEU A 115 -18.11 13.20 19.38
C LEU A 115 -17.05 12.11 19.26
N ILE A 116 -17.25 11.11 18.44
CA ILE A 116 -16.24 10.06 18.18
C ILE A 116 -14.97 10.67 17.59
N ASN A 117 -15.08 11.54 16.59
CA ASN A 117 -13.92 12.20 16.00
C ASN A 117 -13.16 13.07 17.02
N ILE A 118 -13.89 13.77 17.88
CA ILE A 118 -13.29 14.58 18.95
C ILE A 118 -12.58 13.66 19.96
N LEU A 119 -13.19 12.54 20.35
CA LEU A 119 -12.56 11.57 21.26
C LEU A 119 -11.26 10.99 20.68
N LEU A 120 -11.27 10.62 19.39
CA LEU A 120 -10.09 10.12 18.70
C LEU A 120 -8.99 11.18 18.60
N ASP A 121 -9.34 12.43 18.41
CA ASP A 121 -8.40 13.55 18.38
C ASP A 121 -7.81 13.85 19.78
N HIS A 122 -8.58 13.69 20.85
CA HIS A 122 -8.17 14.01 22.22
C HIS A 122 -7.28 12.91 22.83
N HIS A 123 -7.57 11.66 22.56
CA HIS A 123 -6.84 10.51 23.13
C HIS A 123 -5.91 9.87 22.10
N GLY A 124 -4.87 10.43 22.01
CA GLY A 124 -3.99 10.57 21.07
C GLY A 124 -2.92 9.60 20.69
N THR A 125 -2.96 8.31 20.68
CA THR A 125 -2.13 7.44 19.81
C THR A 125 -2.64 7.41 18.38
N GLY A 126 -3.85 7.85 18.12
CA GLY A 126 -4.49 7.88 16.80
C GLY A 126 -3.82 8.75 15.73
N ARG A 127 -2.80 9.56 16.11
CA ARG A 127 -2.00 10.34 15.15
C ARG A 127 -0.78 9.56 14.62
N ILE A 128 -0.30 8.56 15.37
CA ILE A 128 0.93 7.83 15.07
C ILE A 128 0.73 6.31 15.00
N LEU A 129 -0.37 5.79 15.53
CA LEU A 129 -0.69 4.38 15.52
C LEU A 129 -2.00 4.15 14.76
N PHE A 130 -1.92 3.41 13.67
CA PHE A 130 -3.06 2.99 12.87
C PHE A 130 -3.16 1.47 12.93
N ARG A 131 -4.32 0.95 13.32
CA ARG A 131 -4.57 -0.48 13.39
C ARG A 131 -5.77 -0.83 12.52
N ASN A 132 -5.53 -1.67 11.52
CA ASN A 132 -6.60 -2.28 10.76
C ASN A 132 -6.89 -3.68 11.32
N SER A 133 -8.13 -3.95 11.67
CA SER A 133 -8.58 -5.29 12.01
C SER A 133 -9.30 -5.92 10.82
N ARG A 134 -9.33 -7.25 10.78
CA ARG A 134 -10.07 -7.98 9.74
C ARG A 134 -11.57 -7.70 9.77
N GLN A 135 -12.11 -7.26 10.91
CA GLN A 135 -13.52 -6.90 11.06
C GLN A 135 -13.83 -5.54 10.43
N THR A 136 -12.88 -4.61 10.46
CA THR A 136 -13.06 -3.25 9.94
C THR A 136 -12.69 -3.11 8.47
N VAL A 137 -11.88 -4.02 7.92
CA VAL A 137 -11.44 -3.99 6.52
C VAL A 137 -12.16 -5.07 5.73
N GLN A 138 -12.90 -4.66 4.70
CA GLN A 138 -13.56 -5.58 3.76
C GLN A 138 -12.58 -6.11 2.71
N GLY A 139 -12.97 -7.22 2.06
CA GLY A 139 -12.20 -7.78 0.95
C GLY A 139 -11.27 -8.93 1.33
N PHE A 140 -11.35 -9.43 2.56
CA PHE A 140 -10.75 -10.72 2.91
C PHE A 140 -11.60 -11.88 2.39
N PRO A 141 -10.97 -12.97 1.92
CA PRO A 141 -11.69 -14.15 1.46
C PRO A 141 -12.31 -14.93 2.64
N GLN A 142 -13.28 -15.75 2.31
CA GLN A 142 -13.76 -16.77 3.24
C GLN A 142 -12.77 -17.93 3.31
N ARG A 143 -12.72 -18.60 4.45
CA ARG A 143 -11.90 -19.80 4.68
C ARG A 143 -12.79 -21.02 4.85
N GLU A 144 -12.46 -22.07 4.12
CA GLU A 144 -12.98 -23.42 4.34
C GLU A 144 -11.83 -24.34 4.68
N TYR A 145 -12.01 -25.24 5.61
CA TYR A 145 -10.95 -26.16 6.02
C TYR A 145 -11.47 -27.60 6.05
N TYR A 146 -10.57 -28.51 5.77
CA TYR A 146 -10.85 -29.93 5.65
C TYR A 146 -9.77 -30.72 6.36
N GLY A 147 -10.14 -31.40 7.45
CA GLY A 147 -9.28 -32.37 8.13
C GLY A 147 -9.41 -33.74 7.48
N TYR A 148 -8.28 -34.39 7.20
CA TYR A 148 -8.24 -35.74 6.61
C TYR A 148 -7.57 -36.70 7.59
N PRO A 149 -8.36 -37.42 8.43
CA PRO A 149 -7.82 -38.42 9.34
C PRO A 149 -7.40 -39.67 8.56
N LEU A 150 -6.11 -39.95 8.52
CA LEU A 150 -5.53 -41.06 7.77
C LEU A 150 -5.15 -42.22 8.71
N ASP A 151 -5.31 -43.45 8.22
CA ASP A 151 -4.81 -44.65 8.91
C ASP A 151 -3.43 -45.02 8.33
N GLY A 152 -2.45 -45.25 9.18
CA GLY A 152 -1.09 -45.58 8.79
C GLY A 152 -0.04 -45.17 9.81
N GLU A 153 1.22 -45.36 9.44
CA GLU A 153 2.37 -44.96 10.24
C GLU A 153 3.06 -43.73 9.63
N LEU A 154 3.64 -42.91 10.50
CA LEU A 154 4.50 -41.79 10.13
C LEU A 154 5.82 -42.35 9.63
N ASN A 155 6.25 -41.98 8.45
CA ASN A 155 7.54 -42.39 7.90
C ASN A 155 8.26 -41.19 7.28
N ASP A 156 8.91 -40.38 8.12
CA ASP A 156 9.59 -39.16 7.69
C ASP A 156 10.88 -39.43 6.89
N ASP A 157 11.44 -40.63 6.98
CA ASP A 157 12.64 -41.01 6.20
C ASP A 157 12.30 -41.59 4.84
N GLU A 158 11.19 -42.31 4.70
CA GLU A 158 10.71 -42.88 3.45
C GLU A 158 9.29 -42.43 3.13
N LEU A 159 9.14 -41.14 2.75
CA LEU A 159 7.85 -40.48 2.53
C LEU A 159 6.90 -41.21 1.58
N GLN A 160 7.44 -42.07 0.70
CA GLN A 160 6.64 -42.90 -0.22
C GLN A 160 5.74 -43.92 0.51
N TYR A 161 6.03 -44.27 1.75
CA TYR A 161 5.23 -45.17 2.58
C TYR A 161 4.36 -44.42 3.61
N ASP A 162 4.50 -43.11 3.67
CA ASP A 162 3.64 -42.28 4.49
C ASP A 162 2.24 -42.19 3.89
N ALA A 163 1.21 -42.38 4.71
CA ALA A 163 -0.17 -42.35 4.24
C ALA A 163 -0.56 -40.97 3.67
N ARG A 164 0.07 -39.88 4.15
CA ARG A 164 -0.13 -38.53 3.65
C ARG A 164 0.35 -38.39 2.20
N TYR A 165 1.38 -39.11 1.77
CA TYR A 165 1.85 -39.09 0.40
C TYR A 165 0.78 -39.65 -0.58
N SER A 166 0.20 -40.81 -0.26
CA SER A 166 -0.85 -41.41 -1.10
C SER A 166 -2.07 -40.48 -1.18
N TRP A 167 -2.47 -39.91 -0.07
CA TRP A 167 -3.51 -38.89 -0.03
C TRP A 167 -3.17 -37.68 -0.89
N LEU A 168 -1.93 -37.14 -0.82
CA LEU A 168 -1.49 -36.01 -1.63
C LEU A 168 -1.58 -36.29 -3.13
N VAL A 169 -1.13 -37.44 -3.55
CA VAL A 169 -1.23 -37.87 -4.98
C VAL A 169 -2.68 -37.89 -5.46
N GLU A 170 -3.59 -38.48 -4.66
CA GLU A 170 -5.02 -38.50 -4.97
C GLU A 170 -5.62 -37.08 -4.97
N LYS A 171 -5.25 -36.25 -4.01
CA LYS A 171 -5.72 -34.86 -3.91
C LYS A 171 -5.29 -34.04 -5.11
N MET A 172 -4.02 -34.13 -5.53
CA MET A 172 -3.53 -33.43 -6.71
C MET A 172 -4.23 -33.89 -8.01
N LYS A 173 -4.56 -35.17 -8.14
CA LYS A 173 -5.37 -35.67 -9.25
C LYS A 173 -6.80 -35.09 -9.19
N ALA A 174 -7.41 -35.02 -8.01
CA ALA A 174 -8.76 -34.49 -7.85
C ALA A 174 -8.84 -32.98 -8.12
N LEU A 175 -7.78 -32.23 -7.85
CA LEU A 175 -7.68 -30.80 -8.16
C LEU A 175 -7.58 -30.50 -9.68
N GLY A 176 -7.28 -31.51 -10.47
CA GLY A 176 -7.25 -31.45 -11.94
C GLY A 176 -6.14 -30.53 -12.46
N GLY A 177 -6.41 -29.32 -12.75
CA GLY A 177 -5.40 -28.34 -13.21
C GLY A 177 -5.12 -27.21 -12.24
N GLN A 178 -5.84 -27.18 -11.11
CA GLN A 178 -5.71 -26.11 -10.14
C GLN A 178 -4.38 -26.20 -9.39
N LYS A 179 -3.77 -25.04 -9.12
CA LYS A 179 -2.52 -24.95 -8.40
C LYS A 179 -2.74 -24.94 -6.89
N ALA A 180 -1.82 -25.56 -6.15
CA ALA A 180 -1.85 -25.63 -4.70
C ALA A 180 -0.50 -25.25 -4.09
N LEU A 181 -0.53 -24.65 -2.89
CA LEU A 181 0.62 -24.43 -2.03
C LEU A 181 0.65 -25.49 -0.94
N LEU A 182 1.77 -26.18 -0.78
CA LEU A 182 2.01 -27.10 0.33
C LEU A 182 3.10 -26.50 1.22
N ILE A 183 2.82 -26.37 2.53
CA ILE A 183 3.80 -25.90 3.51
C ILE A 183 4.12 -27.04 4.48
N CYS A 184 5.43 -27.27 4.66
CA CYS A 184 5.97 -28.23 5.64
C CYS A 184 7.04 -27.56 6.51
N LYS A 185 7.35 -28.17 7.63
CA LYS A 185 8.28 -27.59 8.62
C LYS A 185 9.73 -27.51 8.12
N TYR A 186 10.20 -28.54 7.41
CA TYR A 186 11.62 -28.70 7.08
C TYR A 186 11.91 -28.69 5.59
N ALA A 187 13.04 -28.08 5.19
CA ALA A 187 13.55 -28.10 3.82
C ALA A 187 13.78 -29.55 3.32
N LYS A 188 14.31 -30.43 4.18
CA LYS A 188 14.51 -31.86 3.84
C LYS A 188 13.23 -32.51 3.34
N THR A 189 12.12 -32.27 4.05
CA THR A 189 10.80 -32.82 3.70
C THR A 189 10.32 -32.25 2.37
N ALA A 190 10.50 -30.95 2.11
CA ALA A 190 10.11 -30.31 0.86
C ALA A 190 10.85 -30.91 -0.33
N ILE A 191 12.16 -31.08 -0.23
CA ILE A 191 13.02 -31.66 -1.28
C ILE A 191 12.66 -33.12 -1.55
N GLN A 192 12.47 -33.90 -0.49
CA GLN A 192 12.11 -35.32 -0.64
C GLN A 192 10.73 -35.50 -1.25
N LEU A 193 9.74 -34.69 -0.86
CA LEU A 193 8.38 -34.73 -1.46
C LEU A 193 8.43 -34.43 -2.95
N GLU A 194 9.17 -33.42 -3.38
CA GLU A 194 9.33 -33.11 -4.80
C GLU A 194 9.86 -34.32 -5.57
N GLN A 195 10.96 -34.90 -5.09
CA GLN A 195 11.62 -36.03 -5.76
C GLN A 195 10.69 -37.27 -5.85
N VAL A 196 10.00 -37.59 -4.78
CA VAL A 196 9.10 -38.75 -4.75
C VAL A 196 7.87 -38.52 -5.62
N LEU A 197 7.27 -37.32 -5.61
CA LEU A 197 6.14 -36.97 -6.46
C LEU A 197 6.51 -37.03 -7.94
N LYS A 198 7.66 -36.49 -8.31
CA LYS A 198 8.17 -36.52 -9.68
C LYS A 198 8.45 -37.95 -10.16
N ASN A 199 9.21 -38.73 -9.37
CA ASN A 199 9.70 -40.04 -9.79
C ASN A 199 8.62 -41.11 -9.75
N ARG A 200 7.64 -41.04 -8.84
CA ARG A 200 6.65 -42.10 -8.66
C ARG A 200 5.25 -41.75 -9.16
N ALA A 201 4.86 -40.49 -9.04
CA ALA A 201 3.52 -40.05 -9.44
C ALA A 201 3.50 -39.22 -10.73
N GLY A 202 4.67 -38.81 -11.25
CA GLY A 202 4.76 -37.94 -12.43
C GLY A 202 4.20 -36.56 -12.19
N ILE A 203 4.08 -36.14 -10.92
CA ILE A 203 3.60 -34.80 -10.54
C ILE A 203 4.81 -33.86 -10.49
N ILE A 204 4.77 -32.80 -11.30
CA ILE A 204 5.79 -31.76 -11.32
C ILE A 204 5.44 -30.72 -10.26
N ALA A 205 6.35 -30.55 -9.31
CA ALA A 205 6.25 -29.54 -8.27
C ALA A 205 7.44 -28.58 -8.33
N ALA A 206 7.22 -27.32 -8.01
CA ALA A 206 8.29 -26.38 -7.69
C ALA A 206 8.60 -26.48 -6.19
N VAL A 207 9.86 -26.24 -5.80
CA VAL A 207 10.30 -26.30 -4.41
C VAL A 207 10.88 -24.97 -3.99
N PHE A 208 10.63 -24.60 -2.73
CA PHE A 208 11.03 -23.31 -2.18
C PHE A 208 11.46 -23.48 -0.72
N HIS A 209 12.76 -23.35 -0.44
CA HIS A 209 13.32 -23.56 0.89
C HIS A 209 14.48 -22.63 1.20
N GLU A 210 14.89 -22.53 2.47
CA GLU A 210 15.88 -21.60 2.98
C GLU A 210 17.29 -21.81 2.43
N GLN A 211 17.62 -23.00 1.93
CA GLN A 211 18.95 -23.30 1.36
C GLN A 211 19.12 -22.81 -0.09
N MET A 212 18.04 -22.36 -0.73
CA MET A 212 18.08 -21.77 -2.07
C MET A 212 18.54 -20.32 -2.00
N SER A 213 19.30 -19.89 -3.00
CA SER A 213 19.61 -18.48 -3.20
C SER A 213 18.34 -17.67 -3.54
N ILE A 214 18.39 -16.36 -3.38
CA ILE A 214 17.26 -15.47 -3.72
C ILE A 214 16.86 -15.65 -5.19
N ILE A 215 17.83 -15.71 -6.10
CA ILE A 215 17.58 -15.89 -7.55
C ILE A 215 16.91 -17.21 -7.86
N GLU A 216 17.33 -18.30 -7.23
CA GLU A 216 16.68 -19.62 -7.43
C GLU A 216 15.26 -19.62 -6.92
N ARG A 217 15.00 -18.97 -5.78
CA ARG A 217 13.66 -18.81 -5.23
C ARG A 217 12.76 -17.99 -6.15
N ASP A 218 13.25 -16.89 -6.71
CA ASP A 218 12.52 -16.05 -7.65
C ASP A 218 12.16 -16.83 -8.92
N ARG A 219 13.11 -17.57 -9.48
CA ARG A 219 12.85 -18.44 -10.65
C ARG A 219 11.82 -19.53 -10.38
N ALA A 220 11.89 -20.16 -9.21
CA ALA A 220 10.92 -21.19 -8.83
C ALA A 220 9.50 -20.60 -8.64
N ALA A 221 9.40 -19.42 -8.03
CA ALA A 221 8.13 -18.72 -7.85
C ALA A 221 7.55 -18.24 -9.18
N ALA A 222 8.35 -17.65 -10.07
CA ALA A 222 7.95 -17.22 -11.40
C ALA A 222 7.48 -18.41 -12.25
N TYR A 223 8.25 -19.50 -12.27
CA TYR A 223 7.88 -20.74 -12.96
C TYR A 223 6.55 -21.32 -12.46
N PHE A 224 6.34 -21.30 -11.13
CA PHE A 224 5.08 -21.76 -10.55
C PHE A 224 3.91 -20.81 -10.84
N ALA A 225 4.13 -19.51 -10.83
CA ALA A 225 3.09 -18.51 -11.09
C ALA A 225 2.60 -18.52 -12.54
N ASP A 226 3.47 -18.87 -13.49
CA ASP A 226 3.14 -18.92 -14.90
C ASP A 226 1.99 -19.91 -15.17
N SER A 227 0.91 -19.43 -15.81
CA SER A 227 -0.29 -20.20 -16.13
C SER A 227 -0.02 -21.40 -17.04
N GLU A 228 0.97 -21.30 -17.92
CA GLU A 228 1.35 -22.34 -18.87
C GLU A 228 2.31 -23.38 -18.29
N SER A 229 2.87 -23.12 -17.10
CA SER A 229 3.81 -24.04 -16.48
C SER A 229 3.16 -25.37 -16.11
N SER A 230 3.95 -26.43 -16.21
CA SER A 230 3.53 -27.79 -15.83
C SER A 230 3.47 -28.00 -14.31
N ALA A 231 4.07 -27.10 -13.52
CA ALA A 231 4.06 -27.20 -12.07
C ALA A 231 2.67 -26.83 -11.51
N LYS A 232 2.02 -27.79 -10.85
CA LYS A 232 0.71 -27.61 -10.22
C LYS A 232 0.77 -27.56 -8.70
N LEU A 233 1.95 -27.84 -8.12
CA LEU A 233 2.19 -27.80 -6.69
C LEU A 233 3.46 -26.99 -6.43
N LEU A 234 3.39 -26.07 -5.45
CA LEU A 234 4.56 -25.44 -4.87
C LEU A 234 4.74 -25.99 -3.45
N ILE A 235 5.90 -26.55 -3.18
CA ILE A 235 6.23 -27.13 -1.86
C ILE A 235 7.20 -26.18 -1.16
N CYS A 236 6.77 -25.59 -0.03
CA CYS A 236 7.55 -24.64 0.74
C CYS A 236 7.94 -25.20 2.10
N SER A 237 9.17 -24.92 2.54
CA SER A 237 9.53 -24.99 3.95
C SER A 237 8.98 -23.79 4.72
N GLU A 238 9.01 -23.84 6.05
CA GLU A 238 8.53 -22.76 6.92
C GLU A 238 9.16 -21.40 6.56
N ILE A 239 10.47 -21.33 6.61
CA ILE A 239 11.26 -20.12 6.32
C ILE A 239 11.15 -19.77 4.83
N GLY A 240 11.14 -20.75 3.96
CA GLY A 240 11.04 -20.56 2.53
C GLY A 240 9.78 -19.79 2.11
N SER A 241 8.67 -19.96 2.83
CA SER A 241 7.41 -19.30 2.50
C SER A 241 7.33 -17.83 2.95
N GLU A 242 8.26 -17.34 3.75
CA GLU A 242 8.23 -15.98 4.28
C GLU A 242 8.41 -14.91 3.18
N GLY A 243 7.73 -13.78 3.35
CA GLY A 243 7.84 -12.61 2.47
C GLY A 243 7.14 -12.71 1.11
N ARG A 244 6.61 -13.88 0.72
CA ARG A 244 6.01 -14.11 -0.60
C ARG A 244 4.49 -13.96 -0.62
N ASN A 245 3.97 -13.58 -1.78
CA ASN A 245 2.55 -13.39 -2.02
C ASN A 245 2.01 -14.50 -2.95
N PHE A 246 1.11 -15.33 -2.44
CA PHE A 246 0.46 -16.40 -3.19
C PHE A 246 -1.07 -16.22 -3.27
N GLN A 247 -1.54 -14.98 -3.25
CA GLN A 247 -2.99 -14.70 -3.28
C GLN A 247 -3.70 -15.14 -4.56
N PHE A 248 -2.97 -15.52 -5.61
CA PHE A 248 -3.55 -16.11 -6.81
C PHE A 248 -3.94 -17.59 -6.63
N LEU A 249 -3.58 -18.21 -5.49
CA LEU A 249 -3.90 -19.59 -5.15
C LEU A 249 -5.11 -19.64 -4.22
N GLN A 250 -5.90 -20.73 -4.36
CA GLN A 250 -7.03 -21.00 -3.46
C GLN A 250 -6.82 -22.24 -2.56
N HIS A 251 -5.87 -23.12 -2.88
CA HIS A 251 -5.64 -24.37 -2.14
C HIS A 251 -4.34 -24.27 -1.33
N LEU A 252 -4.47 -24.42 0.00
CA LEU A 252 -3.36 -24.54 0.94
C LEU A 252 -3.35 -25.93 1.55
N ILE A 253 -2.24 -26.65 1.46
CA ILE A 253 -2.02 -27.94 2.08
C ILE A 253 -1.03 -27.75 3.23
N LEU A 254 -1.45 -28.05 4.45
CA LEU A 254 -0.60 -28.04 5.65
C LEU A 254 -0.12 -29.46 5.90
N TRP A 255 1.11 -29.76 5.45
CA TRP A 255 1.71 -31.10 5.61
C TRP A 255 1.91 -31.49 7.06
N ASP A 256 2.22 -30.53 7.89
CA ASP A 256 2.32 -30.60 9.34
C ASP A 256 1.74 -29.34 9.98
N LEU A 257 1.33 -29.44 11.23
CA LEU A 257 0.84 -28.30 12.02
C LEU A 257 1.94 -27.86 12.99
N PRO A 258 2.27 -26.56 13.06
CA PRO A 258 3.17 -26.03 14.07
C PRO A 258 2.51 -26.07 15.45
N THR A 259 3.28 -26.01 16.52
CA THR A 259 2.77 -25.87 17.90
C THR A 259 2.41 -24.43 18.25
N ASN A 260 2.90 -23.47 17.46
CA ASN A 260 2.67 -22.03 17.63
C ASN A 260 1.53 -21.54 16.71
N PRO A 261 0.43 -20.98 17.27
CA PRO A 261 -0.70 -20.48 16.49
C PRO A 261 -0.34 -19.35 15.52
N ASP A 262 0.61 -18.47 15.86
CA ASP A 262 1.04 -17.38 14.99
C ASP A 262 1.71 -17.91 13.72
N LEU A 263 2.54 -18.95 13.82
CA LEU A 263 3.10 -19.60 12.65
C LEU A 263 2.01 -20.22 11.77
N LEU A 264 0.98 -20.82 12.37
CA LEU A 264 -0.15 -21.33 11.60
C LEU A 264 -0.89 -20.19 10.88
N GLN A 265 -1.15 -19.10 11.57
CA GLN A 265 -1.78 -17.92 10.95
C GLN A 265 -0.90 -17.30 9.86
N GLN A 266 0.42 -17.29 10.01
CA GLN A 266 1.34 -16.85 8.97
C GLN A 266 1.28 -17.76 7.74
N ARG A 267 1.21 -19.10 7.90
CA ARG A 267 1.04 -20.04 6.80
C ARG A 267 -0.28 -19.79 6.04
N ILE A 268 -1.38 -19.64 6.77
CA ILE A 268 -2.70 -19.33 6.17
C ILE A 268 -2.67 -17.96 5.48
N GLY A 269 -2.02 -16.97 6.11
CA GLY A 269 -1.86 -15.61 5.60
C GLY A 269 -1.09 -15.49 4.28
N ARG A 270 -0.45 -16.56 3.79
CA ARG A 270 0.14 -16.56 2.44
C ARG A 270 -0.92 -16.45 1.34
N LEU A 271 -2.11 -17.01 1.57
CA LEU A 271 -3.24 -16.96 0.66
C LEU A 271 -4.32 -15.99 1.12
N ASP A 272 -4.47 -15.84 2.44
CA ASP A 272 -5.53 -15.07 3.09
C ASP A 272 -5.18 -13.58 3.15
N ARG A 273 -5.32 -12.92 2.00
CA ARG A 273 -4.99 -11.51 1.82
C ARG A 273 -6.13 -10.75 1.19
N ILE A 274 -6.18 -9.45 1.43
CA ILE A 274 -7.12 -8.53 0.78
C ILE A 274 -6.95 -8.63 -0.73
N GLY A 275 -8.05 -8.74 -1.47
CA GLY A 275 -8.06 -8.87 -2.93
C GLY A 275 -8.04 -10.31 -3.44
N GLN A 276 -7.97 -11.31 -2.57
CA GLN A 276 -8.21 -12.71 -2.94
C GLN A 276 -9.65 -12.89 -3.42
N LYS A 277 -9.82 -13.38 -4.65
CA LYS A 277 -11.13 -13.53 -5.30
C LYS A 277 -11.85 -14.85 -4.97
N HIS A 278 -11.11 -15.81 -4.45
CA HIS A 278 -11.60 -17.17 -4.22
C HIS A 278 -11.68 -17.50 -2.72
N VAL A 279 -12.57 -18.42 -2.37
CA VAL A 279 -12.60 -19.03 -1.03
C VAL A 279 -11.31 -19.84 -0.86
N ILE A 280 -10.62 -19.62 0.26
CA ILE A 280 -9.40 -20.37 0.57
C ILE A 280 -9.78 -21.73 1.13
N GLN A 281 -9.27 -22.79 0.52
CA GLN A 281 -9.46 -24.16 0.95
C GLN A 281 -8.21 -24.68 1.64
N ILE A 282 -8.31 -24.89 2.94
CA ILE A 282 -7.20 -25.36 3.78
C ILE A 282 -7.34 -26.87 3.95
N HIS A 283 -6.35 -27.62 3.55
CA HIS A 283 -6.33 -29.10 3.62
C HIS A 283 -5.30 -29.56 4.62
N VAL A 284 -5.74 -30.31 5.64
CA VAL A 284 -4.88 -30.80 6.72
C VAL A 284 -4.93 -32.32 6.77
N PRO A 285 -4.01 -33.04 6.10
CA PRO A 285 -3.86 -34.47 6.26
C PRO A 285 -3.11 -34.79 7.55
N TYR A 286 -3.69 -35.60 8.42
CA TYR A 286 -3.05 -36.04 9.66
C TYR A 286 -3.29 -37.51 9.94
N LEU A 287 -2.32 -38.15 10.58
CA LEU A 287 -2.45 -39.54 11.02
C LEU A 287 -3.23 -39.60 12.33
N LYS A 288 -4.17 -40.54 12.41
CA LYS A 288 -4.92 -40.80 13.65
C LYS A 288 -3.97 -41.20 14.77
N ASN A 289 -4.33 -40.86 16.00
CA ASN A 289 -3.59 -41.20 17.21
C ASN A 289 -2.15 -40.66 17.26
N THR A 290 -1.89 -39.54 16.63
CA THR A 290 -0.59 -38.85 16.62
C THR A 290 -0.70 -37.46 17.24
N PRO A 291 0.43 -36.84 17.65
CA PRO A 291 0.45 -35.44 18.08
C PRO A 291 -0.19 -34.48 17.10
N GLN A 292 -0.12 -34.77 15.78
CA GLN A 292 -0.75 -33.95 14.74
C GLN A 292 -2.28 -34.01 14.80
N ALA A 293 -2.87 -35.14 15.16
CA ALA A 293 -4.31 -35.26 15.38
C ALA A 293 -4.76 -34.42 16.61
N ILE A 294 -3.95 -34.40 17.66
CA ILE A 294 -4.18 -33.57 18.87
C ILE A 294 -4.12 -32.08 18.50
N LEU A 295 -3.09 -31.67 17.76
CA LEU A 295 -2.93 -30.29 17.31
C LEU A 295 -4.08 -29.86 16.41
N PHE A 296 -4.52 -30.72 15.47
CA PHE A 296 -5.66 -30.42 14.60
C PHE A 296 -6.92 -30.14 15.43
N ARG A 297 -7.26 -31.00 16.38
CA ARG A 297 -8.42 -30.80 17.26
C ARG A 297 -8.29 -29.56 18.16
N TRP A 298 -7.12 -29.30 18.68
CA TRP A 298 -6.87 -28.12 19.50
C TRP A 298 -7.06 -26.82 18.69
N TYR A 299 -6.54 -26.77 17.48
CA TYR A 299 -6.71 -25.64 16.59
C TYR A 299 -8.14 -25.45 16.09
N ASP A 300 -8.82 -26.55 15.78
CA ASP A 300 -10.20 -26.54 15.31
C ASP A 300 -11.19 -26.29 16.46
N GLU A 301 -11.23 -27.20 17.41
CA GLU A 301 -12.24 -27.20 18.44
C GLU A 301 -11.91 -26.24 19.59
N GLY A 302 -10.63 -26.00 19.91
CA GLY A 302 -10.17 -25.15 21.00
C GLY A 302 -10.06 -23.68 20.62
N LEU A 303 -9.28 -23.38 19.60
CA LEU A 303 -8.91 -22.00 19.21
C LEU A 303 -9.69 -21.47 18.00
N ASN A 304 -10.35 -22.33 17.21
CA ASN A 304 -11.10 -21.98 16.00
C ASN A 304 -10.28 -21.18 14.96
N VAL A 305 -8.97 -21.49 14.79
CA VAL A 305 -8.04 -20.69 13.98
C VAL A 305 -8.11 -20.98 12.49
N PHE A 306 -8.71 -22.08 12.05
CA PHE A 306 -8.86 -22.39 10.63
C PHE A 306 -9.95 -21.55 9.96
N SER A 307 -11.10 -21.38 10.64
CA SER A 307 -12.24 -20.64 10.07
C SER A 307 -12.14 -19.13 10.28
N ALA A 308 -11.51 -18.69 11.37
CA ALA A 308 -11.38 -17.28 11.72
C ALA A 308 -9.98 -16.92 12.22
N ASN A 309 -9.64 -15.65 12.17
CA ASN A 309 -8.43 -15.15 12.80
C ASN A 309 -8.73 -14.90 14.29
N ASN A 310 -8.07 -15.64 15.18
CA ASN A 310 -8.21 -15.50 16.61
C ASN A 310 -7.05 -14.70 17.19
N SER A 311 -7.31 -13.46 17.61
CA SER A 311 -6.30 -12.56 18.18
C SER A 311 -5.80 -12.99 19.56
N ALA A 312 -6.57 -13.81 20.28
CA ALA A 312 -6.21 -14.36 21.58
C ALA A 312 -5.34 -15.63 21.49
N ALA A 313 -5.26 -16.26 20.32
CA ALA A 313 -4.71 -17.61 20.15
C ALA A 313 -3.28 -17.74 20.69
N GLN A 314 -2.40 -16.77 20.43
CA GLN A 314 -1.01 -16.82 20.91
C GLN A 314 -0.93 -16.68 22.44
N GLN A 315 -1.67 -15.74 23.02
CA GLN A 315 -1.66 -15.54 24.49
C GLN A 315 -2.20 -16.77 25.23
N VAL A 316 -3.22 -17.42 24.67
CA VAL A 316 -3.77 -18.67 25.18
C VAL A 316 -2.73 -19.82 25.07
N ALA A 317 -2.05 -19.90 23.92
CA ALA A 317 -1.00 -20.89 23.70
C ALA A 317 0.17 -20.72 24.66
N ASP A 318 0.61 -19.50 24.91
CA ASP A 318 1.68 -19.21 25.87
C ASP A 318 1.29 -19.60 27.29
N THR A 319 0.05 -19.33 27.67
CA THR A 319 -0.48 -19.70 29.00
C THR A 319 -0.57 -21.22 29.20
N LEU A 320 -1.00 -21.93 28.15
CA LEU A 320 -1.22 -23.39 28.19
C LEU A 320 -0.05 -24.20 27.61
N HIS A 321 1.08 -23.57 27.35
CA HIS A 321 2.23 -24.19 26.66
C HIS A 321 2.71 -25.47 27.31
N HIS A 322 2.85 -25.46 28.64
CA HIS A 322 3.34 -26.63 29.42
C HIS A 322 2.36 -27.80 29.34
N ASP A 323 1.07 -27.55 29.51
CA ASP A 323 0.04 -28.58 29.47
C ASP A 323 -0.09 -29.18 28.07
N LEU A 324 -0.02 -28.35 27.03
CA LEU A 324 -0.01 -28.81 25.65
C LEU A 324 1.19 -29.73 25.37
N GLN A 325 2.39 -29.37 25.81
CA GLN A 325 3.58 -30.24 25.65
C GLN A 325 3.39 -31.60 26.29
N ILE A 326 2.88 -31.69 27.52
CA ILE A 326 2.63 -32.95 28.18
C ILE A 326 1.65 -33.84 27.41
N ILE A 327 0.57 -33.24 26.88
CA ILE A 327 -0.44 -33.98 26.11
C ILE A 327 0.15 -34.48 24.79
N LEU A 328 0.95 -33.68 24.10
CA LEU A 328 1.60 -34.06 22.85
C LEU A 328 2.63 -35.20 23.06
N GLU A 329 3.46 -35.12 24.09
CA GLU A 329 4.47 -36.14 24.40
C GLU A 329 3.84 -37.51 24.77
N ARG A 330 2.73 -37.48 25.50
CA ARG A 330 2.03 -38.69 25.92
C ARG A 330 1.06 -39.23 24.91
N SER A 331 0.73 -38.43 23.88
CA SER A 331 -0.36 -38.69 22.91
C SER A 331 -1.68 -39.08 23.62
N ASP A 332 -1.99 -38.38 24.73
CA ASP A 332 -3.13 -38.70 25.58
C ASP A 332 -4.43 -38.14 25.02
N LEU A 333 -5.14 -38.98 24.28
CA LEU A 333 -6.42 -38.65 23.66
C LEU A 333 -7.56 -38.47 24.69
N ASN A 334 -7.44 -38.94 25.91
CA ASN A 334 -8.47 -38.77 26.94
C ASN A 334 -8.38 -37.39 27.61
N ALA A 335 -7.17 -36.85 27.72
CA ALA A 335 -6.95 -35.54 28.32
C ALA A 335 -7.32 -34.39 27.35
N ILE A 336 -7.42 -34.64 26.07
CA ILE A 336 -7.62 -33.59 25.04
C ILE A 336 -8.97 -32.88 25.19
N ASP A 337 -10.05 -33.59 25.52
CA ASP A 337 -11.38 -32.97 25.61
C ASP A 337 -11.47 -31.94 26.75
N THR A 338 -10.86 -32.27 27.89
CA THR A 338 -10.76 -31.34 29.02
C THR A 338 -9.87 -30.14 28.67
N PHE A 339 -8.76 -30.39 28.00
CA PHE A 339 -7.85 -29.34 27.57
C PHE A 339 -8.48 -28.40 26.56
N ILE A 340 -9.24 -28.90 25.59
CA ILE A 340 -10.03 -28.11 24.64
C ILE A 340 -11.04 -27.23 25.36
N ALA A 341 -11.76 -27.77 26.36
CA ALA A 341 -12.73 -26.99 27.14
C ALA A 341 -12.05 -25.83 27.88
N THR A 342 -10.90 -26.09 28.51
CA THR A 342 -10.09 -25.07 29.18
C THR A 342 -9.58 -24.01 28.18
N THR A 343 -9.12 -24.45 27.01
CA THR A 343 -8.66 -23.55 25.95
C THR A 343 -9.78 -22.61 25.48
N ARG A 344 -11.00 -23.13 25.28
CA ARG A 344 -12.17 -22.31 24.87
C ARG A 344 -12.53 -21.26 25.90
N GLN A 345 -12.57 -21.64 27.16
CA GLN A 345 -12.88 -20.72 28.23
C GLN A 345 -11.84 -19.61 28.31
N LEU A 346 -10.56 -19.96 28.31
CA LEU A 346 -9.47 -18.98 28.35
C LEU A 346 -9.48 -18.06 27.10
N SER A 347 -9.77 -18.60 25.90
CA SER A 347 -9.88 -17.82 24.68
C SER A 347 -10.98 -16.76 24.80
N LEU A 348 -12.15 -17.11 25.32
CA LEU A 348 -13.25 -16.16 25.54
C LEU A 348 -12.89 -15.08 26.57
N GLU A 349 -12.19 -15.45 27.65
CA GLU A 349 -11.75 -14.50 28.66
C GLU A 349 -10.74 -13.49 28.08
N VAL A 350 -9.74 -13.97 27.33
CA VAL A 350 -8.72 -13.13 26.67
C VAL A 350 -9.34 -12.26 25.58
N GLU A 351 -10.21 -12.81 24.73
CA GLU A 351 -10.93 -12.02 23.71
C GLU A 351 -11.76 -10.90 24.36
N THR A 352 -12.47 -11.19 25.44
CA THR A 352 -13.24 -10.19 26.17
C THR A 352 -12.35 -9.08 26.73
N GLN A 353 -11.17 -9.44 27.27
CA GLN A 353 -10.19 -8.45 27.76
C GLN A 353 -9.63 -7.59 26.62
N LEU A 354 -9.33 -8.18 25.48
CA LEU A 354 -8.84 -7.45 24.29
C LEU A 354 -9.92 -6.51 23.73
N HIS A 355 -11.17 -6.94 23.71
CA HIS A 355 -12.30 -6.12 23.22
C HIS A 355 -12.68 -4.97 24.16
N ASN A 356 -12.48 -5.10 25.45
CA ASN A 356 -12.86 -4.06 26.43
C ASN A 356 -11.81 -2.97 26.65
N GLY A 357 -10.66 -3.04 25.96
CA GLY A 357 -9.54 -2.13 26.16
C GLY A 357 -9.38 -1.08 25.06
N ARG A 358 -8.17 -0.54 25.02
CA ARG A 358 -7.67 0.47 24.07
C ARG A 358 -7.87 0.11 22.61
N ASP A 359 -7.94 -1.17 22.28
CA ASP A 359 -8.07 -1.68 20.91
C ASP A 359 -9.29 -1.14 20.17
N GLN A 360 -10.41 -0.95 20.88
CA GLN A 360 -11.63 -0.39 20.28
C GLN A 360 -11.45 1.05 19.75
N LEU A 361 -10.75 1.92 20.49
CA LEU A 361 -10.48 3.28 20.04
C LEU A 361 -9.52 3.31 18.84
N LEU A 362 -8.56 2.38 18.79
CA LEU A 362 -7.64 2.24 17.66
C LEU A 362 -8.35 1.71 16.42
N GLU A 363 -9.27 0.77 16.57
CA GLU A 363 -10.08 0.24 15.47
C GLU A 363 -10.97 1.32 14.85
N LEU A 364 -11.49 2.25 15.65
CA LEU A 364 -12.26 3.41 15.17
C LEU A 364 -11.44 4.39 14.33
N ASN A 365 -10.14 4.45 14.57
CA ASN A 365 -9.22 5.27 13.78
C ASN A 365 -8.64 4.51 12.58
N SER A 366 -9.11 3.31 12.30
CA SER A 366 -8.67 2.47 11.21
C SER A 366 -9.28 2.88 9.85
N CYS A 367 -9.66 1.94 9.03
CA CYS A 367 -10.20 2.15 7.69
C CYS A 367 -11.49 2.99 7.72
N ARG A 368 -11.47 4.16 7.09
CA ARG A 368 -12.68 4.95 6.79
C ARG A 368 -13.26 4.46 5.47
N GLN A 369 -14.30 3.64 5.54
CA GLN A 369 -14.88 2.93 4.40
C GLN A 369 -15.17 3.85 3.20
N GLU A 370 -15.84 4.98 3.40
CA GLU A 370 -16.21 5.91 2.32
C GLU A 370 -15.00 6.48 1.57
N ILE A 371 -13.93 6.82 2.33
CA ILE A 371 -12.69 7.33 1.73
C ILE A 371 -11.96 6.20 1.02
N ALA A 372 -11.92 5.00 1.62
CA ALA A 372 -11.29 3.82 1.04
C ALA A 372 -11.98 3.42 -0.28
N GLU A 373 -13.31 3.42 -0.35
CA GLU A 373 -14.07 3.13 -1.57
C GLU A 373 -13.80 4.15 -2.68
N THR A 374 -13.72 5.43 -2.32
CA THR A 374 -13.38 6.49 -3.27
C THR A 374 -11.98 6.30 -3.85
N LEU A 375 -10.99 6.02 -2.98
CA LEU A 375 -9.61 5.75 -3.40
C LEU A 375 -9.51 4.46 -4.22
N MET A 376 -10.19 3.40 -3.81
CA MET A 376 -10.22 2.14 -4.55
C MET A 376 -10.83 2.31 -5.94
N THR A 377 -11.92 3.05 -6.05
CA THR A 377 -12.55 3.34 -7.36
C THR A 377 -11.59 4.10 -8.26
N ALA A 378 -10.89 5.10 -7.74
CA ALA A 378 -9.90 5.85 -8.50
C ALA A 378 -8.71 4.96 -8.92
N LEU A 379 -8.20 4.09 -8.04
CA LEU A 379 -7.12 3.15 -8.35
C LEU A 379 -7.53 2.10 -9.40
N LEU A 380 -8.76 1.58 -9.32
CA LEU A 380 -9.28 0.63 -10.30
C LEU A 380 -9.47 1.24 -11.69
N ALA A 381 -9.74 2.55 -11.78
CA ALA A 381 -9.79 3.25 -13.05
C ALA A 381 -8.42 3.27 -13.79
N TYR A 382 -7.32 3.08 -13.06
CA TYR A 382 -5.96 2.97 -13.61
C TYR A 382 -5.43 1.52 -13.60
N GLN A 383 -6.30 0.52 -13.53
CA GLN A 383 -5.92 -0.89 -13.39
C GLN A 383 -5.06 -1.40 -14.56
N HIS A 384 -5.34 -0.92 -15.76
CA HIS A 384 -4.55 -1.22 -16.96
C HIS A 384 -3.97 0.11 -17.45
N GLY A 385 -2.79 0.45 -17.11
CA GLY A 385 -2.12 1.70 -17.43
C GLY A 385 -1.94 2.00 -18.94
N GLU A 386 -3.00 1.81 -19.75
CA GLU A 386 -2.94 1.97 -21.20
C GLU A 386 -2.46 3.36 -21.64
N SER A 387 -2.92 4.41 -20.97
CA SER A 387 -2.45 5.77 -21.27
C SER A 387 -0.97 5.96 -20.97
N LEU A 388 -0.47 5.34 -19.90
CA LEU A 388 0.95 5.30 -19.56
C LEU A 388 1.73 4.51 -20.61
N TRP A 389 1.20 3.34 -21.02
CA TRP A 389 1.86 2.52 -22.02
C TRP A 389 2.01 3.25 -23.36
N TYR A 390 0.94 3.87 -23.87
CA TYR A 390 1.00 4.66 -25.09
C TYR A 390 2.03 5.79 -25.02
N TYR A 391 2.13 6.46 -23.88
CA TYR A 391 3.15 7.48 -23.67
C TYR A 391 4.56 6.90 -23.69
N MET A 392 4.79 5.82 -22.96
CA MET A 392 6.11 5.18 -22.86
C MET A 392 6.52 4.52 -24.18
N GLU A 393 5.62 3.86 -24.87
CA GLU A 393 5.86 3.25 -26.19
C GLU A 393 6.33 4.31 -27.21
N ALA A 394 5.64 5.44 -27.28
CA ALA A 394 6.06 6.56 -28.13
C ALA A 394 7.44 7.11 -27.75
N LEU A 395 7.77 7.07 -26.47
CA LEU A 395 9.07 7.51 -25.96
C LEU A 395 10.16 6.47 -26.26
N PHE A 396 9.88 5.18 -26.11
CA PHE A 396 10.77 4.10 -26.50
C PHE A 396 11.10 4.15 -28.00
N ASP A 397 10.11 4.34 -28.85
CA ASP A 397 10.29 4.53 -30.30
C ASP A 397 11.18 5.75 -30.61
N CYS A 398 10.96 6.85 -29.90
CA CYS A 398 11.77 8.06 -30.08
C CYS A 398 13.23 7.86 -29.74
N TYR A 399 13.52 7.12 -28.68
CA TYR A 399 14.88 6.93 -28.16
C TYR A 399 15.57 5.64 -28.62
N GLY A 400 14.85 4.73 -29.27
CA GLY A 400 15.39 3.48 -29.82
C GLY A 400 15.53 2.41 -28.74
N VAL A 401 14.52 2.27 -27.90
CA VAL A 401 14.37 1.13 -26.98
C VAL A 401 13.47 0.09 -27.64
N ASP A 402 13.95 -1.13 -27.76
CA ASP A 402 13.18 -2.25 -28.31
C ASP A 402 12.17 -2.74 -27.26
N THR A 403 10.93 -2.97 -27.72
CA THR A 403 9.84 -3.48 -26.89
C THR A 403 9.28 -4.76 -27.50
N GLU A 404 9.20 -5.82 -26.69
CA GLU A 404 8.62 -7.11 -27.11
C GLU A 404 7.47 -7.47 -26.15
N GLU A 405 6.28 -7.77 -26.71
CA GLU A 405 5.16 -8.26 -25.90
C GLU A 405 5.40 -9.73 -25.56
N HIS A 406 5.65 -10.01 -24.28
CA HIS A 406 5.87 -11.36 -23.76
C HIS A 406 4.55 -12.10 -23.47
N SER A 407 3.57 -11.39 -22.93
CA SER A 407 2.22 -11.88 -22.64
C SER A 407 1.28 -10.67 -22.51
N PRO A 408 -0.04 -10.83 -22.49
CA PRO A 408 -0.97 -9.71 -22.40
C PRO A 408 -0.59 -8.75 -21.24
N TYR A 409 -0.37 -7.48 -21.58
CA TYR A 409 0.07 -6.42 -20.65
C TYR A 409 1.47 -6.58 -20.05
N CYS A 410 2.28 -7.53 -20.54
CA CYS A 410 3.67 -7.72 -20.12
C CYS A 410 4.63 -7.52 -21.27
N TYR A 411 5.67 -6.74 -21.06
CA TYR A 411 6.61 -6.32 -22.08
C TYR A 411 8.05 -6.50 -21.62
N ILE A 412 8.90 -6.92 -22.53
CA ILE A 412 10.35 -6.94 -22.34
C ILE A 412 10.92 -5.69 -23.01
N LEU A 413 11.68 -4.89 -22.26
CA LEU A 413 12.34 -3.69 -22.72
C LEU A 413 13.84 -3.95 -22.84
N GLN A 414 14.42 -3.66 -24.00
CA GLN A 414 15.84 -3.82 -24.23
C GLN A 414 16.42 -2.59 -24.96
N PRO A 415 17.62 -2.12 -24.60
CA PRO A 415 18.29 -1.08 -25.37
C PRO A 415 18.69 -1.64 -26.75
N SER A 416 18.27 -0.96 -27.83
CA SER A 416 18.61 -1.38 -29.19
C SER A 416 19.98 -0.82 -29.63
N GLU A 417 20.51 -1.35 -30.74
CA GLU A 417 21.70 -0.79 -31.41
C GLU A 417 21.48 0.63 -31.95
N HIS A 418 20.23 1.09 -32.01
CA HIS A 418 19.82 2.40 -32.50
C HIS A 418 19.46 3.37 -31.37
N LEU A 419 19.89 3.08 -30.15
CA LEU A 419 19.66 3.95 -28.99
C LEU A 419 20.20 5.36 -29.26
N ARG A 420 19.39 6.39 -29.02
CA ARG A 420 19.72 7.79 -29.31
C ARG A 420 20.25 8.57 -28.11
N CYS A 421 20.40 7.91 -26.99
CA CYS A 421 21.05 8.43 -25.78
C CYS A 421 22.16 7.45 -25.35
N GLU A 422 23.08 7.88 -24.51
CA GLU A 422 24.16 7.01 -24.02
C GLU A 422 23.61 5.83 -23.23
N THR A 423 22.63 6.09 -22.38
CA THR A 423 21.89 5.07 -21.61
C THR A 423 20.44 5.54 -21.47
N PHE A 424 19.49 4.65 -21.65
CA PHE A 424 18.11 4.96 -21.31
C PHE A 424 17.91 4.75 -19.80
N PRO A 425 17.24 5.67 -19.10
CA PRO A 425 17.06 5.57 -17.67
C PRO A 425 16.54 4.21 -17.24
N TYR A 426 17.07 3.66 -16.15
CA TYR A 426 16.69 2.38 -15.56
C TYR A 426 16.95 1.12 -16.43
N LEU A 427 17.39 1.27 -17.67
CA LEU A 427 17.76 0.16 -18.58
C LEU A 427 19.28 0.00 -18.65
N ASN A 428 19.88 -0.51 -17.55
CA ASN A 428 21.35 -0.60 -17.42
C ASN A 428 21.90 -2.01 -17.70
N SER A 429 21.07 -3.02 -17.99
CA SER A 429 21.49 -4.39 -18.19
C SER A 429 21.31 -4.88 -19.62
N GLU A 430 22.27 -5.68 -20.10
CA GLU A 430 22.14 -6.40 -21.37
C GLU A 430 20.96 -7.41 -21.36
N ASP A 431 20.51 -7.82 -20.17
CA ASP A 431 19.43 -8.79 -19.99
C ASP A 431 18.01 -8.17 -20.21
N GLY A 432 17.92 -6.85 -20.33
CA GLY A 432 16.64 -6.15 -20.45
C GLY A 432 15.86 -6.05 -19.14
N LEU A 433 14.66 -5.49 -19.22
CA LEU A 433 13.76 -5.29 -18.10
C LEU A 433 12.36 -5.82 -18.47
N THR A 434 11.80 -6.71 -17.64
CA THR A 434 10.43 -7.17 -17.86
C THR A 434 9.45 -6.34 -17.01
N VAL A 435 8.53 -5.68 -17.68
CA VAL A 435 7.55 -4.78 -17.06
C VAL A 435 6.12 -5.23 -17.34
N THR A 436 5.21 -4.86 -16.45
CA THR A 436 3.78 -5.04 -16.68
C THR A 436 3.00 -3.79 -16.31
N ILE A 437 1.94 -3.51 -17.07
CA ILE A 437 0.95 -2.46 -16.72
C ILE A 437 -0.27 -3.03 -16.00
N SER A 438 -0.31 -4.35 -15.76
CA SER A 438 -1.37 -5.01 -15.03
C SER A 438 -0.99 -5.22 -13.56
N ARG A 439 -1.73 -4.57 -12.66
CA ARG A 439 -1.55 -4.75 -11.21
C ARG A 439 -1.73 -6.22 -10.77
N GLU A 440 -2.65 -6.94 -11.39
CA GLU A 440 -2.94 -8.34 -11.06
C GLU A 440 -1.74 -9.24 -11.37
N GLN A 441 -1.09 -9.04 -12.52
CA GLN A 441 0.10 -9.80 -12.90
C GLN A 441 1.31 -9.44 -12.04
N ALA A 442 1.50 -8.15 -11.74
CA ALA A 442 2.56 -7.70 -10.85
C ALA A 442 2.44 -8.27 -9.42
N LEU A 443 1.21 -8.44 -8.92
CA LEU A 443 0.97 -9.07 -7.62
C LEU A 443 1.19 -10.59 -7.63
N ALA A 444 1.03 -11.24 -8.79
CA ALA A 444 1.22 -12.68 -8.93
C ALA A 444 2.69 -13.06 -9.22
N ARG A 445 3.46 -12.14 -9.81
CA ARG A 445 4.82 -12.39 -10.30
C ARG A 445 5.78 -11.29 -9.85
N GLU A 446 6.68 -11.62 -8.95
CA GLU A 446 7.67 -10.68 -8.40
C GLU A 446 8.81 -10.35 -9.37
N ASP A 447 8.99 -11.13 -10.44
CA ASP A 447 9.94 -10.87 -11.52
C ASP A 447 9.49 -9.77 -12.49
N LEU A 448 8.20 -9.38 -12.44
CA LEU A 448 7.63 -8.31 -13.25
C LEU A 448 7.67 -6.99 -12.48
N GLN A 449 8.22 -5.96 -13.09
CA GLN A 449 8.15 -4.62 -12.52
C GLN A 449 6.83 -3.96 -12.93
N PHE A 450 6.07 -3.49 -11.95
CA PHE A 450 4.80 -2.81 -12.19
C PHE A 450 5.02 -1.38 -12.62
N LEU A 451 4.70 -1.10 -13.88
CA LEU A 451 4.87 0.22 -14.46
C LEU A 451 3.70 1.13 -14.06
N THR A 452 4.01 2.20 -13.34
CA THR A 452 3.10 3.28 -12.95
C THR A 452 3.72 4.63 -13.29
N TRP A 453 2.95 5.71 -13.17
CA TRP A 453 3.47 7.07 -13.39
C TRP A 453 4.58 7.45 -12.42
N GLU A 454 4.66 6.81 -11.25
CA GLU A 454 5.66 7.02 -10.20
C GLU A 454 6.86 6.05 -10.32
N HIS A 455 6.83 5.12 -11.29
CA HIS A 455 7.93 4.18 -11.46
C HIS A 455 9.21 4.92 -11.89
N PRO A 456 10.40 4.59 -11.31
CA PRO A 456 11.65 5.28 -11.66
C PRO A 456 11.95 5.32 -13.15
N LEU A 457 11.71 4.23 -13.88
CA LEU A 457 11.83 4.23 -15.35
C LEU A 457 11.03 5.36 -16.02
N VAL A 458 9.81 5.62 -15.52
CA VAL A 458 8.90 6.63 -16.09
C VAL A 458 9.33 8.03 -15.67
N THR A 459 9.58 8.24 -14.38
CA THR A 459 9.96 9.55 -13.84
C THR A 459 11.30 10.02 -14.41
N ASP A 460 12.30 9.12 -14.44
CA ASP A 460 13.63 9.46 -14.94
C ASP A 460 13.62 9.67 -16.46
N ALA A 461 12.77 8.92 -17.19
CA ALA A 461 12.58 9.15 -18.63
C ALA A 461 11.89 10.51 -18.90
N MET A 462 10.90 10.90 -18.09
CA MET A 462 10.30 12.23 -18.15
C MET A 462 11.34 13.32 -17.85
N ASP A 463 12.13 13.14 -16.81
CA ASP A 463 13.20 14.08 -16.43
C ASP A 463 14.26 14.19 -17.54
N MET A 464 14.61 13.08 -18.19
CA MET A 464 15.50 13.08 -19.35
C MET A 464 14.92 13.93 -20.49
N VAL A 465 13.63 13.79 -20.80
CA VAL A 465 12.97 14.61 -21.84
C VAL A 465 12.95 16.08 -21.43
N LEU A 466 12.60 16.39 -20.19
CA LEU A 466 12.49 17.77 -19.69
C LEU A 466 13.84 18.48 -19.56
N SER A 467 14.91 17.75 -19.24
CA SER A 467 16.28 18.29 -19.12
C SER A 467 17.01 18.38 -20.48
N SER A 468 16.49 17.71 -21.51
CA SER A 468 17.08 17.73 -22.85
C SER A 468 16.90 19.09 -23.51
N GLU A 469 17.95 19.59 -24.17
CA GLU A 469 17.86 20.78 -25.03
C GLU A 469 17.18 20.49 -26.39
N THR A 470 16.89 19.22 -26.67
CA THR A 470 16.25 18.79 -27.94
C THR A 470 14.74 18.68 -27.77
N GLY A 471 13.97 19.01 -28.81
CA GLY A 471 12.52 18.84 -28.78
C GLY A 471 11.72 20.04 -28.27
N ASN A 472 12.35 21.05 -27.68
CA ASN A 472 11.67 22.22 -27.10
C ASN A 472 11.11 23.20 -28.15
N ALA A 473 11.56 23.10 -29.38
CA ALA A 473 11.08 23.95 -30.46
C ALA A 473 10.86 23.14 -31.75
N THR A 474 9.69 23.28 -32.36
CA THR A 474 9.35 22.58 -33.59
C THR A 474 8.58 23.45 -34.56
N VAL A 475 8.68 23.09 -35.85
CA VAL A 475 7.85 23.66 -36.93
C VAL A 475 7.05 22.54 -37.55
N SER A 476 5.73 22.68 -37.56
CA SER A 476 4.84 21.69 -38.14
C SER A 476 3.90 22.32 -39.19
N SER A 477 3.31 21.50 -40.06
CA SER A 477 2.29 21.94 -40.97
C SER A 477 0.98 21.23 -40.73
N ILE A 478 -0.12 21.96 -40.81
CA ILE A 478 -1.45 21.38 -40.66
C ILE A 478 -2.31 21.71 -41.88
N LYS A 479 -3.23 20.83 -42.22
CA LYS A 479 -4.33 21.08 -43.14
C LYS A 479 -5.63 21.02 -42.36
N HIS A 480 -6.26 22.15 -42.15
CA HIS A 480 -7.49 22.24 -41.35
C HIS A 480 -8.49 23.16 -42.10
N SER A 481 -9.78 22.78 -42.09
CA SER A 481 -10.84 23.50 -42.84
C SER A 481 -10.99 24.96 -42.45
N ASP A 482 -10.69 25.31 -41.23
CA ASP A 482 -10.93 26.64 -40.67
C ASP A 482 -9.79 27.63 -40.99
N PHE A 483 -8.66 27.14 -41.48
CA PHE A 483 -7.50 27.97 -41.78
C PHE A 483 -7.25 28.04 -43.29
N LYS A 484 -7.02 29.24 -43.76
CA LYS A 484 -6.54 29.45 -45.14
C LYS A 484 -5.06 29.11 -45.24
N GLY A 485 -4.65 28.53 -46.36
CA GLY A 485 -3.24 28.24 -46.58
C GLY A 485 -2.36 29.49 -46.47
N GLY A 486 -1.16 29.31 -45.89
CA GLY A 486 -0.21 30.40 -45.69
C GLY A 486 -0.42 31.23 -44.41
N GLN A 487 -1.37 30.88 -43.57
CA GLN A 487 -1.47 31.42 -42.21
C GLN A 487 -0.53 30.66 -41.27
N PHE A 488 -0.25 31.24 -40.13
CA PHE A 488 0.53 30.58 -39.11
C PHE A 488 0.01 30.84 -37.70
N LEU A 489 0.23 29.85 -36.87
CA LEU A 489 -0.09 29.85 -35.46
C LEU A 489 1.18 29.63 -34.67
N LEU A 490 1.22 30.19 -33.47
CA LEU A 490 2.26 29.91 -32.46
C LEU A 490 1.63 29.27 -31.26
N GLU A 491 2.03 28.05 -30.95
CA GLU A 491 1.66 27.31 -29.77
C GLU A 491 2.82 27.36 -28.78
N CYS A 492 2.58 27.84 -27.57
CA CYS A 492 3.55 27.93 -26.49
C CYS A 492 3.06 27.13 -25.32
N LEU A 493 3.95 26.36 -24.72
CA LEU A 493 3.74 25.68 -23.45
C LEU A 493 4.62 26.37 -22.39
N PHE A 494 3.99 26.90 -21.39
CA PHE A 494 4.65 27.47 -20.23
C PHE A 494 4.40 26.58 -19.03
N ILE A 495 5.33 26.55 -18.10
CA ILE A 495 5.21 25.84 -16.81
C ILE A 495 5.29 26.87 -15.69
N VAL A 496 4.33 26.82 -14.79
CA VAL A 496 4.39 27.53 -13.50
C VAL A 496 5.17 26.64 -12.54
N GLU A 497 6.29 27.13 -12.04
CA GLU A 497 7.19 26.39 -11.15
C GLU A 497 7.67 27.25 -9.99
N HIS A 498 8.19 26.60 -8.95
CA HIS A 498 8.77 27.24 -7.79
C HIS A 498 10.14 26.65 -7.46
N SER A 499 11.00 27.45 -6.81
CA SER A 499 12.35 27.04 -6.40
C SER A 499 12.45 26.86 -4.86
N ALA A 500 11.40 26.35 -4.25
CA ALA A 500 11.36 26.17 -2.81
C ALA A 500 12.00 24.86 -2.34
N PRO A 501 12.51 24.79 -1.11
CA PRO A 501 12.98 23.54 -0.49
C PRO A 501 11.90 22.45 -0.47
N ALA A 502 12.29 21.21 -0.73
CA ALA A 502 11.37 20.07 -0.77
C ALA A 502 10.60 19.86 0.55
N GLU A 503 11.19 20.25 1.67
CA GLU A 503 10.63 20.18 3.02
C GLU A 503 9.31 20.96 3.17
N LEU A 504 9.14 22.03 2.40
CA LEU A 504 7.93 22.85 2.42
C LEU A 504 6.75 22.20 1.66
N GLN A 505 6.98 21.15 0.90
CA GLN A 505 5.96 20.38 0.17
C GLN A 505 4.99 21.25 -0.65
N ILE A 506 5.51 22.30 -1.29
CA ILE A 506 4.69 23.28 -2.04
C ILE A 506 3.93 22.62 -3.18
N ASN A 507 4.47 21.57 -3.77
CA ASN A 507 3.80 20.76 -4.81
C ASN A 507 2.41 20.24 -4.39
N ARG A 508 2.13 20.15 -3.09
CA ARG A 508 0.79 19.84 -2.56
C ARG A 508 -0.25 20.91 -2.94
N PHE A 509 0.16 22.14 -3.10
CA PHE A 509 -0.71 23.29 -3.36
C PHE A 509 -0.50 23.85 -4.76
N LEU A 510 0.76 23.95 -5.19
CA LEU A 510 1.18 24.45 -6.49
C LEU A 510 2.15 23.44 -7.13
N PRO A 511 1.64 22.32 -7.70
CA PRO A 511 2.48 21.45 -8.52
C PRO A 511 2.91 22.18 -9.80
N PRO A 512 3.98 21.74 -10.47
CA PRO A 512 4.33 22.24 -11.80
C PRO A 512 3.10 22.20 -12.71
N THR A 513 2.61 23.39 -13.11
CA THR A 513 1.31 23.50 -13.78
C THR A 513 1.51 24.02 -15.21
N PRO A 514 1.14 23.26 -16.24
CA PRO A 514 1.28 23.69 -17.63
C PRO A 514 0.22 24.72 -18.01
N ILE A 515 0.65 25.75 -18.73
CA ILE A 515 -0.20 26.74 -19.38
C ILE A 515 0.07 26.69 -20.86
N ARG A 516 -0.91 26.24 -21.63
CA ARG A 516 -0.85 26.22 -23.08
C ARG A 516 -1.46 27.51 -23.63
N ILE A 517 -0.76 28.20 -24.54
CA ILE A 517 -1.23 29.40 -25.26
C ILE A 517 -1.11 29.14 -26.75
N LEU A 518 -2.20 29.25 -27.50
CA LEU A 518 -2.24 29.18 -28.94
C LEU A 518 -2.69 30.52 -29.52
N ILE A 519 -1.85 31.14 -30.32
CA ILE A 519 -2.14 32.46 -30.94
C ILE A 519 -1.94 32.42 -32.44
N ASN A 520 -2.74 33.19 -33.15
CA ASN A 520 -2.56 33.36 -34.59
C ASN A 520 -1.63 34.56 -34.90
N GLN A 521 -1.28 34.74 -36.17
CA GLN A 521 -0.46 35.85 -36.67
C GLN A 521 -1.01 37.24 -36.34
N PHE A 522 -2.30 37.37 -36.05
CA PHE A 522 -2.98 38.62 -35.70
C PHE A 522 -3.07 38.86 -34.19
N LYS A 523 -2.37 38.05 -33.36
CA LYS A 523 -2.40 38.09 -31.90
C LYS A 523 -3.76 37.78 -31.30
N GLN A 524 -4.57 36.95 -31.93
CA GLN A 524 -5.81 36.46 -31.36
C GLN A 524 -5.53 35.15 -30.63
N ASP A 525 -6.04 35.03 -29.42
CA ASP A 525 -5.97 33.81 -28.64
C ASP A 525 -6.96 32.79 -29.18
N MET A 526 -6.43 31.63 -29.58
CA MET A 526 -7.17 30.51 -30.16
C MET A 526 -7.16 29.30 -29.24
N THR A 527 -6.63 29.42 -28.02
CA THR A 527 -6.34 28.32 -27.09
C THR A 527 -7.59 27.48 -26.77
N THR A 528 -8.71 28.14 -26.50
CA THR A 528 -9.98 27.49 -26.18
C THR A 528 -10.71 26.91 -27.38
N GLN A 529 -10.42 27.39 -28.57
CA GLN A 529 -11.08 26.97 -29.80
C GLN A 529 -10.48 25.69 -30.37
N TYR A 530 -9.16 25.52 -30.23
CA TYR A 530 -8.43 24.39 -30.79
C TYR A 530 -7.59 23.71 -29.74
N THR A 531 -7.91 22.45 -29.44
CA THR A 531 -7.08 21.61 -28.59
C THR A 531 -5.79 21.19 -29.29
N HIS A 532 -4.78 20.74 -28.54
CA HIS A 532 -3.55 20.22 -29.15
C HIS A 532 -3.84 19.06 -30.13
N ALA A 533 -4.72 18.15 -29.76
CA ALA A 533 -5.12 17.00 -30.59
C ALA A 533 -5.74 17.40 -31.94
N CYS A 534 -6.45 18.53 -32.00
CA CYS A 534 -7.03 19.02 -33.26
C CYS A 534 -5.97 19.55 -34.25
N LEU A 535 -4.76 19.84 -33.73
CA LEU A 535 -3.66 20.42 -34.51
C LEU A 535 -2.54 19.39 -34.74
N VAL A 536 -2.86 18.10 -34.71
CA VAL A 536 -1.91 17.02 -35.01
C VAL A 536 -1.40 17.18 -36.45
N ASP A 537 -0.10 16.95 -36.60
CA ASP A 537 0.60 17.11 -37.89
C ASP A 537 0.08 16.12 -38.93
N SER A 538 -0.42 16.64 -40.03
CA SER A 538 -0.89 15.87 -41.19
C SER A 538 0.00 16.05 -42.42
N GLY A 539 1.17 16.71 -42.27
CA GLY A 539 2.00 17.13 -43.36
C GLY A 539 3.34 16.40 -43.49
N ALA A 540 3.91 16.45 -44.70
CA ALA A 540 5.27 16.01 -44.93
C ALA A 540 6.27 16.89 -44.12
N PRO A 541 7.39 16.34 -43.64
CA PRO A 541 8.40 17.11 -42.92
C PRO A 541 8.93 18.25 -43.82
N PHE A 542 9.18 19.38 -43.19
CA PHE A 542 9.81 20.52 -43.87
C PHE A 542 11.32 20.31 -44.04
N ASP A 543 11.86 20.82 -45.17
CA ASP A 543 13.31 20.89 -45.31
C ASP A 543 13.92 21.86 -44.29
N LYS A 544 14.95 21.44 -43.58
CA LYS A 544 15.63 22.21 -42.52
C LYS A 544 16.11 23.58 -43.03
N HIS A 545 16.57 23.65 -44.28
CA HIS A 545 17.04 24.92 -44.90
C HIS A 545 15.88 25.88 -45.10
N ALA A 546 14.75 25.40 -45.62
CA ALA A 546 13.53 26.20 -45.82
C ALA A 546 12.97 26.73 -44.48
N ILE A 547 12.98 25.90 -43.41
CA ILE A 547 12.60 26.32 -42.05
C ILE A 547 13.51 27.47 -41.56
N THR A 548 14.82 27.31 -41.67
CA THR A 548 15.79 28.32 -41.22
C THR A 548 15.59 29.67 -41.92
N LEU A 549 15.42 29.65 -43.20
CA LEU A 549 15.14 30.87 -43.99
C LEU A 549 13.82 31.53 -43.59
N PHE A 550 12.77 30.74 -43.37
CA PHE A 550 11.46 31.22 -42.96
C PHE A 550 11.51 31.84 -41.54
N LEU A 551 12.10 31.16 -40.58
CA LEU A 551 12.24 31.65 -39.20
C LEU A 551 13.05 32.95 -39.14
N ASN A 552 14.15 33.04 -39.89
CA ASN A 552 14.94 34.26 -39.98
C ASN A 552 14.14 35.45 -40.56
N LYS A 553 13.35 35.21 -41.60
CA LYS A 553 12.49 36.22 -42.21
C LYS A 553 11.37 36.69 -41.25
N GLN A 554 10.84 35.81 -40.45
CA GLN A 554 9.71 36.09 -39.54
C GLN A 554 10.16 36.37 -38.08
N ARG A 555 11.46 36.45 -37.80
CA ARG A 555 12.01 36.56 -36.44
C ARG A 555 11.35 37.67 -35.61
N MET A 556 11.18 38.85 -36.15
CA MET A 556 10.60 40.00 -35.43
C MET A 556 9.12 39.78 -35.08
N LEU A 557 8.40 39.07 -35.93
CA LEU A 557 6.99 38.74 -35.67
C LEU A 557 6.87 37.63 -34.62
N ILE A 558 7.69 36.58 -34.73
CA ILE A 558 7.75 35.49 -33.73
C ILE A 558 8.04 36.03 -32.33
N LEU A 559 9.04 36.92 -32.19
CA LEU A 559 9.34 37.56 -30.90
C LEU A 559 8.16 38.39 -30.36
N LYS A 560 7.44 39.09 -31.21
CA LYS A 560 6.24 39.85 -30.78
C LYS A 560 5.10 38.93 -30.35
N LEU A 561 4.96 37.77 -31.00
CA LEU A 561 3.96 36.75 -30.62
C LEU A 561 4.34 36.07 -29.31
N LEU A 562 5.61 35.72 -29.14
CA LEU A 562 6.12 35.12 -27.86
C LEU A 562 5.87 36.06 -26.67
N ASN A 563 6.21 37.34 -26.81
CA ASN A 563 5.96 38.32 -25.74
C ASN A 563 4.45 38.46 -25.43
N PHE A 564 3.59 38.34 -26.44
CA PHE A 564 2.15 38.39 -26.26
C PHE A 564 1.65 37.11 -25.55
N ALA A 565 2.15 35.92 -25.96
CA ALA A 565 1.83 34.66 -25.32
C ALA A 565 2.26 34.65 -23.85
N GLU A 566 3.48 35.14 -23.55
CA GLU A 566 3.99 35.25 -22.18
C GLU A 566 3.13 36.17 -21.32
N ALA A 567 2.66 37.30 -21.84
CA ALA A 567 1.77 38.20 -21.13
C ALA A 567 0.43 37.52 -20.76
N GLN A 568 -0.14 36.73 -21.68
CA GLN A 568 -1.35 35.96 -21.45
C GLN A 568 -1.10 34.86 -20.40
N ALA A 569 0.01 34.14 -20.51
CA ALA A 569 0.39 33.09 -19.58
C ALA A 569 0.62 33.65 -18.16
N LYS A 570 1.25 34.83 -18.03
CA LYS A 570 1.41 35.54 -16.73
C LYS A 570 0.08 35.86 -16.07
N GLN A 571 -0.92 36.25 -16.84
CA GLN A 571 -2.26 36.51 -16.32
C GLN A 571 -2.92 35.21 -15.80
N GLN A 572 -2.77 34.10 -16.52
CA GLN A 572 -3.28 32.80 -16.06
C GLN A 572 -2.51 32.30 -14.83
N MET A 573 -1.18 32.49 -14.78
CA MET A 573 -0.35 32.15 -13.62
C MET A 573 -0.84 32.83 -12.36
N GLN A 574 -1.20 34.11 -12.43
CA GLN A 574 -1.74 34.81 -11.25
C GLN A 574 -2.98 34.13 -10.68
N ALA A 575 -3.93 33.74 -11.52
CA ALA A 575 -5.12 33.02 -11.11
C ALA A 575 -4.79 31.66 -10.48
N ILE A 576 -3.81 30.93 -11.05
CA ILE A 576 -3.33 29.65 -10.51
C ILE A 576 -2.71 29.84 -9.11
N CYS A 577 -1.84 30.84 -8.95
CA CYS A 577 -1.20 31.17 -7.68
C CYS A 577 -2.22 31.60 -6.61
N GLU A 578 -3.24 32.38 -7.00
CA GLU A 578 -4.33 32.77 -6.10
C GLU A 578 -5.14 31.56 -5.63
N GLN A 579 -5.50 30.62 -6.52
CA GLN A 579 -6.18 29.39 -6.17
C GLN A 579 -5.33 28.50 -5.25
N ALA A 580 -4.03 28.36 -5.55
CA ALA A 580 -3.08 27.64 -4.72
C ALA A 580 -2.98 28.25 -3.31
N THR A 581 -2.91 29.56 -3.23
CA THR A 581 -2.89 30.32 -1.97
C THR A 581 -4.16 30.09 -1.14
N GLN A 582 -5.34 30.15 -1.76
CA GLN A 582 -6.62 29.92 -1.09
C GLN A 582 -6.70 28.48 -0.54
N LYS A 583 -6.32 27.48 -1.34
CA LYS A 583 -6.29 26.09 -0.92
C LYS A 583 -5.31 25.87 0.24
N MET A 584 -4.13 26.46 0.15
CA MET A 584 -3.10 26.39 1.19
C MET A 584 -3.59 27.01 2.49
N LEU A 585 -4.11 28.26 2.46
CA LEU A 585 -4.62 28.94 3.65
C LEU A 585 -5.78 28.19 4.28
N ALA A 586 -6.72 27.66 3.49
CA ALA A 586 -7.82 26.87 4.01
C ALA A 586 -7.32 25.62 4.74
N THR A 587 -6.38 24.89 4.14
CA THR A 587 -5.84 23.64 4.71
C THR A 587 -5.01 23.89 5.97
N LEU A 588 -4.00 24.77 5.89
CA LEU A 588 -3.06 25.00 6.99
C LEU A 588 -3.69 25.79 8.14
N THR A 589 -4.63 26.71 7.86
CA THR A 589 -5.39 27.40 8.92
C THR A 589 -6.31 26.43 9.67
N ALA A 590 -6.92 25.47 8.97
CA ALA A 590 -7.71 24.42 9.62
C ALA A 590 -6.84 23.57 10.55
N GLU A 591 -5.64 23.20 10.11
CA GLU A 591 -4.68 22.44 10.92
C GLU A 591 -4.19 23.24 12.14
N ILE A 592 -3.80 24.50 11.98
CA ILE A 592 -3.43 25.38 13.12
C ILE A 592 -4.58 25.49 14.12
N LYS A 593 -5.80 25.71 13.66
CA LYS A 593 -6.98 25.78 14.55
C LYS A 593 -7.21 24.46 15.27
N ARG A 594 -7.00 23.33 14.60
CA ARG A 594 -7.07 22.00 15.18
C ARG A 594 -6.02 21.82 16.28
N LEU A 595 -4.74 22.13 16.00
CA LEU A 595 -3.65 22.01 16.97
C LEU A 595 -3.87 22.91 18.19
N VAL A 596 -4.33 24.15 18.01
CA VAL A 596 -4.65 25.08 19.12
C VAL A 596 -5.80 24.57 19.99
N ARG A 597 -6.80 23.89 19.39
CA ARG A 597 -7.88 23.26 20.16
C ARG A 597 -7.37 22.06 20.94
N LEU A 598 -6.60 21.18 20.29
CA LEU A 598 -6.01 20.00 20.91
C LEU A 598 -5.10 20.37 22.08
N GLN A 599 -4.30 21.43 21.96
CA GLN A 599 -3.41 21.89 23.01
C GLN A 599 -4.13 22.24 24.32
N LYS A 600 -5.37 22.75 24.23
CA LYS A 600 -6.16 23.10 25.43
C LYS A 600 -6.54 21.90 26.29
N VAL A 601 -6.56 20.71 25.70
CA VAL A 601 -7.05 19.46 26.31
C VAL A 601 -5.99 18.37 26.35
N ASN A 602 -4.98 18.45 25.51
CA ASN A 602 -3.87 17.51 25.45
C ASN A 602 -2.53 18.24 25.66
N PRO A 603 -1.92 18.14 26.85
CA PRO A 603 -0.66 18.81 27.16
C PRO A 603 0.54 18.29 26.33
N SER A 604 0.38 17.19 25.61
CA SER A 604 1.44 16.69 24.71
C SER A 604 1.60 17.51 23.42
N ILE A 605 0.62 18.38 23.09
CA ILE A 605 0.74 19.32 21.97
C ILE A 605 1.54 20.53 22.42
N ARG A 606 2.74 20.69 21.88
CA ARG A 606 3.68 21.76 22.26
C ARG A 606 3.45 23.05 21.47
N ASN A 607 3.81 24.17 22.07
CA ASN A 607 3.74 25.47 21.39
C ASN A 607 4.62 25.51 20.14
N ASP A 608 5.80 24.89 20.18
CA ASP A 608 6.73 24.87 19.06
C ASP A 608 6.19 24.06 17.85
N GLU A 609 5.33 23.07 18.06
CA GLU A 609 4.62 22.37 16.97
C GLU A 609 3.68 23.35 16.23
N ILE A 610 2.92 24.14 16.98
CA ILE A 610 2.01 25.13 16.41
C ILE A 610 2.78 26.24 15.68
N GLU A 611 3.85 26.74 16.28
CA GLU A 611 4.68 27.79 15.67
C GLU A 611 5.35 27.29 14.38
N ARG A 612 5.86 26.04 14.34
CA ARG A 612 6.40 25.45 13.11
C ARG A 612 5.37 25.42 11.98
N VAL A 613 4.12 25.04 12.26
CA VAL A 613 3.08 25.04 11.22
C VAL A 613 2.75 26.45 10.75
N LYS A 614 2.77 27.45 11.65
CA LYS A 614 2.59 28.85 11.28
C LYS A 614 3.74 29.36 10.41
N ASP A 615 4.98 29.10 10.81
CA ASP A 615 6.17 29.49 10.06
C ASP A 615 6.19 28.82 8.68
N ALA A 616 5.88 27.52 8.62
CA ALA A 616 5.74 26.80 7.35
C ALA A 616 4.63 27.42 6.48
N THR A 617 3.51 27.84 7.08
CA THR A 617 2.41 28.51 6.34
C THR A 617 2.88 29.82 5.70
N LEU A 618 3.65 30.63 6.43
CA LEU A 618 4.20 31.88 5.91
C LEU A 618 5.21 31.62 4.79
N LEU A 619 6.14 30.68 4.98
CA LEU A 619 7.14 30.31 3.97
C LEU A 619 6.51 29.75 2.70
N VAL A 620 5.49 28.89 2.83
CA VAL A 620 4.75 28.36 1.68
C VAL A 620 4.04 29.48 0.94
N HIS A 621 3.40 30.39 1.67
CA HIS A 621 2.74 31.56 1.07
C HIS A 621 3.72 32.42 0.26
N GLU A 622 4.85 32.78 0.85
CA GLU A 622 5.89 33.58 0.19
C GLU A 622 6.39 32.88 -1.09
N ASN A 623 6.66 31.57 -1.03
CA ASN A 623 7.15 30.82 -2.18
C ASN A 623 6.11 30.65 -3.30
N ILE A 624 4.81 30.58 -2.97
CA ILE A 624 3.74 30.63 -4.01
C ILE A 624 3.72 32.00 -4.72
N GLN A 625 3.94 33.10 -3.97
CA GLN A 625 3.91 34.44 -4.55
C GLN A 625 5.10 34.74 -5.48
N ILE A 626 6.25 34.08 -5.25
CA ILE A 626 7.45 34.23 -6.09
C ILE A 626 7.57 33.14 -7.15
N ALA A 627 6.51 32.36 -7.39
CA ALA A 627 6.48 31.38 -8.46
C ALA A 627 6.84 32.01 -9.81
N GLN A 628 7.51 31.24 -10.65
CA GLN A 628 8.03 31.71 -11.93
C GLN A 628 7.32 31.01 -13.09
N LEU A 629 7.27 31.72 -14.22
CA LEU A 629 6.76 31.21 -15.47
C LEU A 629 7.95 30.89 -16.40
N ARG A 630 8.14 29.63 -16.71
CA ARG A 630 9.18 29.18 -17.64
C ARG A 630 8.54 28.79 -18.98
N LEU A 631 9.09 29.28 -20.08
CA LEU A 631 8.73 28.75 -21.40
C LEU A 631 9.39 27.38 -21.60
N ASP A 632 8.58 26.36 -21.73
CA ASP A 632 9.02 24.97 -21.82
C ASP A 632 9.14 24.52 -23.28
N ALA A 633 8.11 24.74 -24.07
CA ALA A 633 8.12 24.37 -25.48
C ALA A 633 7.40 25.38 -26.37
N VAL A 634 7.84 25.43 -27.63
CA VAL A 634 7.23 26.27 -28.65
C VAL A 634 7.04 25.50 -29.95
N ARG A 635 5.85 25.58 -30.53
CA ARG A 635 5.53 24.99 -31.83
C ARG A 635 5.05 26.06 -32.77
N PHE A 636 5.75 26.21 -33.90
CA PHE A 636 5.33 27.07 -34.97
C PHE A 636 4.56 26.26 -36.02
N ILE A 637 3.30 26.59 -36.24
CA ILE A 637 2.38 25.83 -37.09
C ILE A 637 2.07 26.62 -38.34
N ILE A 638 2.30 26.03 -39.51
CA ILE A 638 2.00 26.62 -40.81
C ILE A 638 0.79 25.91 -41.42
N THR A 639 -0.23 26.67 -41.82
CA THR A 639 -1.41 26.11 -42.49
C THR A 639 -1.16 25.92 -43.97
N ARG A 640 -1.57 24.78 -44.51
CA ARG A 640 -1.47 24.44 -45.94
C ARG A 640 -2.81 24.52 -46.64
#